data_12ed67b9003b557774e69d95049943a7
#
_entry.id   12ed67b9003b557774e69d95049943a7
#
_cell.length_a   1.000
_cell.length_b   1.000
_cell.length_c   1.000
_cell.angle_alpha   90.00
_cell.angle_beta   90.00
_cell.angle_gamma   90.00
#
_symmetry.space_group_name_H-M   'P 1'
#
loop_
_entity.id
_entity.type
_entity.pdbx_description
1 polymer ?
#
loop_
_entity_poly.entity_id
_entity_poly.type
_entity_poly.pdbx_seq_one_letter_code
_entity_poly.pdbx_strand_id
1 'polypeptide(L)'
;MAKYSYTSFIWKFGNTTFRQSSLPLKLELGCRALQNVRLKHPTAEWNSLYSNFLDEMDSFDIINFGGTLPDKDSRAISSFIEQLGLCNKERYLSSVGEKVLELSKPHKVQKNELNISEFGYLYFLQLLKKSDTFLKKYTINPFIATIVTLIENDGISEEEFKFFVMTTIDNTKILEISNTIKEYRNSSDQQQFIYNHITKLLFSMDNYKKMYQDFVINNSVPDAEIRYLGVNAKSSKYEIPIEKLYFLLRNYNNGISKPTFKQITDIISTIGTNEKKSGWKRLLLGESAKQSKQQKFFKNLLDRLSKMNDRKFREWFLYNWHFIKTEITLKDYFDLNKRVLSTTELFSFSNGVNLNLFSKAYFQDKTDDLLECAINSSSVSIYDYIPLSELFDGVLVTEVSLVFEKLSELLNITVNEDNIDNILNDINNQNFKKVINTKFPKATIIQILNDIKTQYSTNNSKKIKKIAKEIQSAVSNDANTPTIFEYITAIAWYYISEKEIQPLNSMNLTLDADFLPKTHATGGQSDLIFKYRDYQNLPNHDFILEVTLNKDTNQRRAEMEPVSRHLGEYKIKHPKREVFCAFLTHNLDKNTEIHFRQQKITPYYYQGEWAEENMIIPLIIDNVIYALRNNKTYSNLYKLFQEAYNSETPLREWWNIEINKKLS
;
A
#
# COMPACT_ATOMS: atom_id res chain seq x y z
N MET A 1 16.39 -15.25 -31.73
CA MET A 1 16.01 -13.86 -31.41
C MET A 1 14.52 -13.72 -31.60
N ALA A 2 13.83 -12.89 -30.80
CA ALA A 2 12.41 -12.63 -31.05
C ALA A 2 12.26 -11.93 -32.41
N LYS A 3 11.33 -12.38 -33.24
CA LYS A 3 11.06 -11.79 -34.58
C LYS A 3 10.63 -10.33 -34.48
N TYR A 4 10.00 -9.97 -33.35
CA TYR A 4 9.53 -8.63 -33.03
C TYR A 4 10.18 -8.17 -31.72
N SER A 5 10.71 -6.91 -31.70
CA SER A 5 11.27 -6.33 -30.51
C SER A 5 10.18 -5.90 -29.52
N TYR A 6 10.46 -6.02 -28.23
CA TYR A 6 9.55 -5.49 -27.21
C TYR A 6 9.63 -3.97 -27.20
N THR A 7 8.48 -3.31 -27.24
CA THR A 7 8.31 -1.89 -27.00
C THR A 7 7.13 -1.66 -26.06
N SER A 8 7.14 -0.60 -25.30
CA SER A 8 6.08 -0.26 -24.36
C SER A 8 5.70 1.21 -24.49
N PHE A 9 4.42 1.48 -24.33
CA PHE A 9 3.84 2.81 -24.16
C PHE A 9 3.26 3.01 -22.74
N ILE A 10 3.69 2.20 -21.78
CA ILE A 10 3.20 2.21 -20.39
C ILE A 10 4.39 2.49 -19.49
N TRP A 11 4.32 3.58 -18.73
CA TRP A 11 5.32 3.89 -17.75
C TRP A 11 5.04 3.27 -16.39
N LYS A 12 6.07 3.22 -15.54
CA LYS A 12 6.01 2.72 -14.16
C LYS A 12 7.16 3.29 -13.34
N PHE A 13 6.96 3.45 -12.04
CA PHE A 13 7.98 3.86 -11.10
C PHE A 13 8.95 2.73 -10.71
N GLY A 14 9.72 2.23 -11.64
CA GLY A 14 10.72 1.21 -11.34
C GLY A 14 10.30 -0.20 -11.76
N ASN A 15 10.82 -1.22 -11.08
CA ASN A 15 10.59 -2.62 -11.43
C ASN A 15 9.61 -3.31 -10.45
N THR A 16 9.33 -4.60 -10.69
CA THR A 16 8.39 -5.39 -9.88
C THR A 16 8.82 -5.58 -8.41
N THR A 17 10.03 -5.19 -8.04
CA THR A 17 10.51 -5.26 -6.65
C THR A 17 9.86 -4.22 -5.75
N PHE A 18 9.34 -3.12 -6.30
CA PHE A 18 8.53 -2.16 -5.56
C PHE A 18 7.17 -2.70 -5.08
N ARG A 19 6.77 -3.90 -5.50
CA ARG A 19 5.60 -4.61 -4.97
C ARG A 19 5.86 -5.24 -3.60
N GLN A 20 6.76 -4.70 -2.83
CA GLN A 20 7.02 -5.14 -1.46
C GLN A 20 6.01 -4.52 -0.49
N SER A 21 5.59 -5.28 0.51
CA SER A 21 4.93 -4.72 1.70
C SER A 21 5.94 -3.87 2.48
N SER A 22 5.45 -2.88 3.22
CA SER A 22 6.29 -2.01 4.06
C SER A 22 7.44 -1.35 3.28
N LEU A 23 7.15 -0.82 2.10
CA LEU A 23 8.16 -0.25 1.21
C LEU A 23 9.02 0.84 1.89
N PRO A 24 8.46 1.84 2.64
CA PRO A 24 9.28 2.86 3.32
C PRO A 24 10.30 2.27 4.27
N LEU A 25 9.89 1.31 5.11
CA LEU A 25 10.79 0.64 6.06
C LEU A 25 11.89 -0.14 5.34
N LYS A 26 11.57 -0.81 4.25
CA LYS A 26 12.56 -1.55 3.44
C LYS A 26 13.55 -0.64 2.74
N LEU A 27 13.15 0.55 2.35
CA LEU A 27 14.06 1.55 1.79
C LEU A 27 15.06 2.02 2.86
N GLU A 28 14.58 2.35 4.06
CA GLU A 28 15.44 2.75 5.18
C GLU A 28 16.43 1.64 5.57
N LEU A 29 15.93 0.45 5.88
CA LEU A 29 16.77 -0.69 6.28
C LEU A 29 17.72 -1.12 5.17
N GLY A 30 17.28 -1.01 3.92
CA GLY A 30 18.12 -1.27 2.75
C GLY A 30 19.29 -0.30 2.64
N CYS A 31 19.08 0.99 2.90
CA CYS A 31 20.17 1.97 2.98
C CYS A 31 21.14 1.63 4.10
N ARG A 32 20.63 1.28 5.29
CA ARG A 32 21.44 0.88 6.45
C ARG A 32 22.27 -0.38 6.16
N ALA A 33 21.66 -1.40 5.55
CA ALA A 33 22.37 -2.61 5.14
C ALA A 33 23.47 -2.33 4.10
N LEU A 34 23.18 -1.50 3.09
CA LEU A 34 24.17 -1.10 2.10
C LEU A 34 25.35 -0.37 2.75
N GLN A 35 25.09 0.56 3.67
CA GLN A 35 26.14 1.25 4.42
C GLN A 35 27.02 0.27 5.19
N ASN A 36 26.43 -0.66 5.97
CA ASN A 36 27.14 -1.63 6.76
C ASN A 36 28.01 -2.57 5.88
N VAL A 37 27.45 -3.05 4.78
CA VAL A 37 28.19 -3.91 3.84
C VAL A 37 29.35 -3.16 3.19
N ARG A 38 29.14 -1.91 2.79
CA ARG A 38 30.19 -1.10 2.15
C ARG A 38 31.30 -0.67 3.12
N LEU A 39 30.96 -0.41 4.37
CA LEU A 39 31.97 -0.17 5.42
C LEU A 39 32.87 -1.39 5.67
N LYS A 40 32.30 -2.61 5.63
CA LYS A 40 33.04 -3.86 5.78
C LYS A 40 33.84 -4.25 4.51
N HIS A 41 33.34 -3.88 3.34
CA HIS A 41 33.87 -4.27 2.03
C HIS A 41 33.94 -3.09 1.05
N PRO A 42 34.77 -2.08 1.32
CA PRO A 42 34.74 -0.79 0.62
C PRO A 42 35.08 -0.87 -0.88
N THR A 43 35.84 -1.85 -1.33
CA THR A 43 36.29 -1.95 -2.73
C THR A 43 35.78 -3.20 -3.46
N ALA A 44 35.00 -4.06 -2.78
CA ALA A 44 34.52 -5.30 -3.38
C ALA A 44 33.46 -5.03 -4.47
N GLU A 45 33.46 -5.83 -5.52
CA GLU A 45 32.41 -5.81 -6.53
C GLU A 45 31.05 -6.18 -5.92
N TRP A 46 30.00 -5.47 -6.32
CA TRP A 46 28.65 -5.69 -5.76
C TRP A 46 28.16 -7.14 -5.93
N ASN A 47 28.49 -7.80 -7.03
CA ASN A 47 28.09 -9.17 -7.29
C ASN A 47 28.61 -10.17 -6.24
N SER A 48 29.76 -9.89 -5.62
CA SER A 48 30.35 -10.74 -4.57
C SER A 48 29.73 -10.49 -3.20
N LEU A 49 28.89 -9.46 -3.04
CA LEU A 49 28.33 -8.99 -1.76
C LEU A 49 26.85 -9.36 -1.56
N TYR A 50 26.25 -10.14 -2.45
CA TYR A 50 24.83 -10.46 -2.39
C TYR A 50 24.41 -11.14 -1.08
N SER A 51 25.17 -12.15 -0.64
CA SER A 51 24.89 -12.83 0.64
C SER A 51 25.09 -11.89 1.83
N ASN A 52 26.18 -11.12 1.85
CA ASN A 52 26.43 -10.16 2.93
C ASN A 52 25.30 -9.13 3.07
N PHE A 53 24.75 -8.66 1.95
CA PHE A 53 23.63 -7.72 1.98
C PHE A 53 22.36 -8.34 2.53
N LEU A 54 22.05 -9.59 2.16
CA LEU A 54 20.88 -10.29 2.72
C LEU A 54 21.05 -10.59 4.21
N ASP A 55 22.25 -11.03 4.62
CA ASP A 55 22.55 -11.29 6.02
C ASP A 55 22.38 -10.03 6.89
N GLU A 56 22.83 -8.86 6.39
CA GLU A 56 22.58 -7.58 7.05
C GLU A 56 21.07 -7.24 7.11
N MET A 57 20.33 -7.46 6.02
CA MET A 57 18.89 -7.21 6.01
C MET A 57 18.13 -8.13 6.97
N ASP A 58 18.51 -9.41 7.04
CA ASP A 58 17.90 -10.39 7.95
C ASP A 58 18.26 -10.10 9.42
N SER A 59 19.43 -9.50 9.69
CA SER A 59 19.87 -9.15 11.04
C SER A 59 18.98 -8.12 11.73
N PHE A 60 18.18 -7.34 10.97
CA PHE A 60 17.24 -6.38 11.55
C PHE A 60 15.98 -7.03 12.14
N ASP A 61 15.78 -8.34 11.93
CA ASP A 61 14.66 -9.18 12.44
C ASP A 61 13.24 -8.62 12.23
N ILE A 62 13.14 -7.56 11.42
CA ILE A 62 11.87 -6.87 11.11
C ILE A 62 11.29 -7.39 9.80
N ILE A 63 12.15 -7.87 8.88
CA ILE A 63 11.77 -8.25 7.52
C ILE A 63 12.29 -9.65 7.21
N ASN A 64 11.39 -10.62 7.20
CA ASN A 64 11.72 -11.96 6.73
C ASN A 64 11.68 -11.97 5.20
N PHE A 65 12.82 -11.90 4.55
CA PHE A 65 12.91 -11.95 3.09
C PHE A 65 12.59 -13.33 2.51
N GLY A 66 12.60 -14.40 3.30
CA GLY A 66 12.12 -15.74 2.93
C GLY A 66 12.62 -16.24 1.58
N GLY A 67 13.66 -15.62 1.05
CA GLY A 67 14.22 -15.90 -0.25
C GLY A 67 15.08 -17.16 -0.23
N THR A 68 14.92 -17.99 -1.26
CA THR A 68 15.73 -19.20 -1.45
C THR A 68 16.92 -18.96 -2.38
N LEU A 69 17.05 -17.75 -2.96
CA LEU A 69 18.05 -17.41 -3.96
C LEU A 69 18.71 -16.05 -3.64
N PRO A 70 19.80 -16.03 -2.85
CA PRO A 70 20.47 -14.82 -2.41
C PRO A 70 20.77 -13.81 -3.54
N ASP A 71 21.32 -14.28 -4.64
CA ASP A 71 21.68 -13.44 -5.80
C ASP A 71 20.49 -12.74 -6.44
N LYS A 72 19.36 -13.44 -6.53
CA LYS A 72 18.13 -12.88 -7.12
C LYS A 72 17.50 -11.86 -6.19
N ASP A 73 17.43 -12.18 -4.91
CA ASP A 73 16.74 -11.36 -3.91
C ASP A 73 17.57 -10.10 -3.61
N SER A 74 18.91 -10.20 -3.47
CA SER A 74 19.79 -9.04 -3.32
C SER A 74 19.70 -8.07 -4.49
N ARG A 75 19.76 -8.59 -5.72
CA ARG A 75 19.60 -7.76 -6.93
C ARG A 75 18.23 -7.09 -6.96
N ALA A 76 17.19 -7.82 -6.59
CA ALA A 76 15.85 -7.31 -6.60
C ALA A 76 15.67 -6.18 -5.58
N ILE A 77 16.12 -6.37 -4.34
CA ILE A 77 15.98 -5.39 -3.25
C ILE A 77 16.87 -4.18 -3.52
N SER A 78 18.14 -4.36 -3.82
CA SER A 78 19.05 -3.24 -4.06
C SER A 78 18.73 -2.44 -5.31
N SER A 79 18.04 -3.03 -6.29
CA SER A 79 17.59 -2.34 -7.49
C SER A 79 16.50 -1.29 -7.21
N PHE A 80 15.60 -1.52 -6.25
CA PHE A 80 14.59 -0.50 -5.94
C PHE A 80 15.19 0.68 -5.18
N ILE A 81 16.20 0.45 -4.34
CA ILE A 81 16.93 1.51 -3.64
C ILE A 81 17.65 2.41 -4.65
N GLU A 82 18.31 1.79 -5.65
CA GLU A 82 19.00 2.51 -6.72
C GLU A 82 18.02 3.31 -7.61
N GLN A 83 16.88 2.73 -7.97
CA GLN A 83 15.91 3.39 -8.84
C GLN A 83 15.24 4.62 -8.23
N LEU A 84 15.26 4.75 -6.91
CA LEU A 84 14.88 5.99 -6.20
C LEU A 84 16.07 6.92 -5.94
N GLY A 85 17.27 6.57 -6.43
CA GLY A 85 18.45 7.40 -6.28
C GLY A 85 19.09 7.35 -4.90
N LEU A 86 18.69 6.42 -4.01
CA LEU A 86 19.24 6.30 -2.65
C LEU A 86 20.65 5.68 -2.63
N CYS A 87 21.03 4.99 -3.69
CA CYS A 87 22.40 4.52 -3.93
C CYS A 87 22.71 4.58 -5.42
N ASN A 88 24.00 4.59 -5.76
CA ASN A 88 24.45 4.56 -7.14
C ASN A 88 24.40 3.13 -7.74
N LYS A 89 24.82 2.98 -9.00
CA LYS A 89 24.82 1.68 -9.70
C LYS A 89 25.72 0.65 -9.03
N GLU A 90 26.79 1.08 -8.41
CA GLU A 90 27.75 0.26 -7.66
C GLU A 90 27.28 -0.05 -6.23
N ARG A 91 26.11 0.46 -5.83
CA ARG A 91 25.49 0.28 -4.50
C ARG A 91 26.25 0.96 -3.36
N TYR A 92 26.92 2.08 -3.61
CA TYR A 92 27.31 3.03 -2.59
C TYR A 92 26.16 4.00 -2.35
N LEU A 93 25.96 4.38 -1.10
CA LEU A 93 24.92 5.37 -0.79
C LEU A 93 25.21 6.69 -1.55
N SER A 94 24.15 7.28 -2.02
CA SER A 94 24.13 8.64 -2.56
C SER A 94 23.92 9.64 -1.43
N SER A 95 24.04 10.94 -1.68
CA SER A 95 23.67 11.95 -0.69
C SER A 95 22.20 11.85 -0.27
N VAL A 96 21.32 11.34 -1.14
CA VAL A 96 19.91 11.06 -0.79
C VAL A 96 19.81 9.89 0.17
N GLY A 97 20.56 8.81 -0.06
CA GLY A 97 20.60 7.66 0.85
C GLY A 97 21.19 8.00 2.21
N GLU A 98 22.20 8.87 2.24
CA GLU A 98 22.74 9.41 3.49
C GLU A 98 21.69 10.24 4.24
N LYS A 99 20.88 11.05 3.54
CA LYS A 99 19.76 11.79 4.11
C LYS A 99 18.69 10.86 4.70
N VAL A 100 18.39 9.73 4.08
CA VAL A 100 17.51 8.69 4.67
C VAL A 100 18.05 8.24 6.03
N LEU A 101 19.35 7.95 6.13
CA LEU A 101 19.97 7.52 7.39
C LEU A 101 20.06 8.63 8.43
N GLU A 102 20.18 9.87 8.03
CA GLU A 102 20.11 11.03 8.92
C GLU A 102 18.71 11.14 9.53
N LEU A 103 17.66 11.11 8.72
CA LEU A 103 16.26 11.18 9.16
C LEU A 103 15.84 10.00 10.05
N SER A 104 16.52 8.87 9.94
CA SER A 104 16.28 7.69 10.79
C SER A 104 16.81 7.83 12.22
N LYS A 105 17.61 8.88 12.50
CA LYS A 105 18.12 9.14 13.86
C LYS A 105 17.13 10.00 14.65
N PRO A 106 17.09 9.86 15.99
CA PRO A 106 16.26 10.76 16.80
C PRO A 106 16.63 12.23 16.57
N HIS A 107 15.66 13.02 16.14
CA HIS A 107 15.80 14.47 15.94
C HIS A 107 14.44 15.16 16.13
N LYS A 108 14.45 16.49 16.19
CA LYS A 108 13.21 17.28 16.21
C LYS A 108 12.62 17.32 14.80
N VAL A 109 11.43 16.76 14.64
CA VAL A 109 10.68 16.78 13.37
C VAL A 109 10.45 18.22 12.90
N GLN A 110 10.77 18.52 11.66
CA GLN A 110 10.53 19.83 11.04
C GLN A 110 9.26 19.76 10.19
N LYS A 111 8.37 20.75 10.35
CA LYS A 111 7.22 20.93 9.46
C LYS A 111 7.73 21.44 8.09
N ASN A 112 7.17 20.93 7.02
CA ASN A 112 7.43 21.38 5.66
C ASN A 112 6.16 21.97 5.04
N GLU A 113 6.32 22.62 3.91
CA GLU A 113 5.28 23.35 3.19
C GLU A 113 4.13 22.47 2.64
N LEU A 114 4.31 21.16 2.62
CA LEU A 114 3.31 20.17 2.21
C LEU A 114 2.62 19.49 3.39
N ASN A 115 3.04 19.80 4.62
CA ASN A 115 2.53 19.18 5.85
C ASN A 115 2.53 17.64 5.83
N ILE A 116 3.60 17.05 5.31
CA ILE A 116 3.85 15.60 5.24
C ILE A 116 5.08 15.23 6.08
N SER A 117 5.33 13.93 6.28
CA SER A 117 6.54 13.49 6.98
C SER A 117 7.81 13.88 6.22
N GLU A 118 8.95 13.99 6.93
CA GLU A 118 10.24 14.28 6.31
C GLU A 118 10.67 13.19 5.32
N PHE A 119 10.31 11.93 5.56
CA PHE A 119 10.50 10.85 4.59
C PHE A 119 9.60 11.01 3.38
N GLY A 120 8.32 11.34 3.56
CA GLY A 120 7.39 11.64 2.48
C GLY A 120 7.90 12.78 1.61
N TYR A 121 8.43 13.83 2.26
CA TYR A 121 9.02 14.98 1.59
C TYR A 121 10.28 14.61 0.79
N LEU A 122 11.17 13.79 1.36
CA LEU A 122 12.34 13.29 0.63
C LEU A 122 11.96 12.51 -0.62
N TYR A 123 10.96 11.61 -0.52
CA TYR A 123 10.48 10.86 -1.68
C TYR A 123 9.75 11.75 -2.70
N PHE A 124 9.05 12.78 -2.26
CA PHE A 124 8.50 13.81 -3.13
C PHE A 124 9.59 14.46 -3.98
N LEU A 125 10.67 14.95 -3.37
CA LEU A 125 11.81 15.55 -4.09
C LEU A 125 12.44 14.56 -5.11
N GLN A 126 12.53 13.28 -4.74
CA GLN A 126 13.09 12.26 -5.64
C GLN A 126 12.18 11.98 -6.84
N LEU A 127 10.87 11.90 -6.64
CA LEU A 127 9.93 11.64 -7.72
C LEU A 127 9.78 12.85 -8.67
N LEU A 128 9.97 14.07 -8.20
CA LEU A 128 10.04 15.26 -9.06
C LEU A 128 11.18 15.18 -10.09
N LYS A 129 12.32 14.59 -9.71
CA LYS A 129 13.50 14.45 -10.59
C LYS A 129 13.40 13.26 -11.55
N LYS A 130 12.48 12.30 -11.27
CA LYS A 130 12.43 11.05 -12.02
C LYS A 130 11.77 11.25 -13.38
N SER A 131 12.52 10.99 -14.45
CA SER A 131 12.02 10.94 -15.82
C SER A 131 12.36 9.60 -16.47
N ASP A 132 11.52 9.16 -17.41
CA ASP A 132 11.69 7.95 -18.19
C ASP A 132 11.67 8.27 -19.68
N THR A 133 12.58 7.65 -20.45
CA THR A 133 12.65 7.84 -21.92
C THR A 133 12.05 6.63 -22.65
N PHE A 134 11.10 6.90 -23.54
CA PHE A 134 10.42 5.92 -24.35
C PHE A 134 10.80 6.03 -25.84
N LEU A 135 10.95 4.88 -26.49
CA LEU A 135 11.25 4.80 -27.93
C LEU A 135 12.50 5.60 -28.35
N LYS A 136 13.41 5.90 -27.41
CA LYS A 136 14.60 6.76 -27.60
C LYS A 136 14.26 8.18 -28.08
N LYS A 137 13.03 8.64 -27.92
CA LYS A 137 12.54 9.91 -28.47
C LYS A 137 11.69 10.71 -27.48
N TYR A 138 10.83 10.04 -26.73
CA TYR A 138 9.86 10.70 -25.86
C TYR A 138 10.32 10.59 -24.41
N THR A 139 10.18 11.68 -23.67
CA THR A 139 10.50 11.74 -22.24
C THR A 139 9.26 12.12 -21.46
N ILE A 140 8.99 11.39 -20.39
CA ILE A 140 7.90 11.66 -19.45
C ILE A 140 8.46 11.76 -18.03
N ASN A 141 7.98 12.74 -17.25
CA ASN A 141 8.04 12.71 -15.80
C ASN A 141 6.70 12.17 -15.26
N PRO A 142 6.63 10.90 -14.84
CA PRO A 142 5.37 10.28 -14.46
C PRO A 142 4.73 10.92 -13.23
N PHE A 143 5.54 11.43 -12.31
CA PHE A 143 5.06 12.05 -11.08
C PHE A 143 4.37 13.38 -11.37
N ILE A 144 5.01 14.24 -12.17
CA ILE A 144 4.43 15.53 -12.58
C ILE A 144 3.17 15.30 -13.43
N ALA A 145 3.22 14.35 -14.39
CA ALA A 145 2.05 14.01 -15.18
C ALA A 145 0.86 13.59 -14.31
N THR A 146 1.13 12.85 -13.21
CA THR A 146 0.10 12.47 -12.24
C THR A 146 -0.47 13.71 -11.54
N ILE A 147 0.37 14.57 -10.96
CA ILE A 147 -0.08 15.75 -10.21
C ILE A 147 -0.90 16.69 -11.11
N VAL A 148 -0.38 17.06 -12.27
CA VAL A 148 -1.07 17.96 -13.21
C VAL A 148 -2.44 17.38 -13.60
N THR A 149 -2.50 16.09 -13.93
CA THR A 149 -3.78 15.47 -14.28
C THR A 149 -4.79 15.53 -13.13
N LEU A 150 -4.34 15.34 -11.88
CA LEU A 150 -5.22 15.39 -10.70
C LEU A 150 -5.73 16.80 -10.40
N ILE A 151 -4.88 17.83 -10.60
CA ILE A 151 -5.29 19.23 -10.47
C ILE A 151 -6.38 19.55 -11.48
N GLU A 152 -6.12 19.26 -12.76
CA GLU A 152 -6.99 19.61 -13.89
C GLU A 152 -8.34 18.88 -13.89
N ASN A 153 -8.47 17.75 -13.18
CA ASN A 153 -9.68 16.90 -13.20
C ASN A 153 -10.34 16.76 -11.83
N ASP A 154 -9.83 17.41 -10.78
CA ASP A 154 -10.30 17.25 -9.40
C ASP A 154 -10.36 15.77 -8.95
N GLY A 155 -9.29 15.05 -9.23
CA GLY A 155 -9.19 13.61 -9.03
C GLY A 155 -9.70 12.78 -10.22
N ILE A 156 -9.26 11.55 -10.28
CA ILE A 156 -9.59 10.62 -11.38
C ILE A 156 -9.84 9.20 -10.85
N SER A 157 -10.59 8.40 -11.60
CA SER A 157 -10.78 6.98 -11.30
C SER A 157 -9.50 6.17 -11.53
N GLU A 158 -9.42 4.98 -10.92
CA GLU A 158 -8.34 4.03 -11.20
C GLU A 158 -8.27 3.66 -12.69
N GLU A 159 -9.40 3.57 -13.36
CA GLU A 159 -9.49 3.25 -14.79
C GLU A 159 -8.90 4.39 -15.63
N GLU A 160 -9.26 5.63 -15.36
CA GLU A 160 -8.70 6.82 -16.03
C GLU A 160 -7.19 6.91 -15.83
N PHE A 161 -6.70 6.67 -14.62
CA PHE A 161 -5.28 6.64 -14.34
C PHE A 161 -4.55 5.59 -15.17
N LYS A 162 -5.08 4.34 -15.20
CA LYS A 162 -4.50 3.23 -15.96
C LYS A 162 -4.46 3.49 -17.44
N PHE A 163 -5.59 3.88 -18.03
CA PHE A 163 -5.72 3.93 -19.49
C PHE A 163 -5.21 5.22 -20.10
N PHE A 164 -5.20 6.35 -19.37
CA PHE A 164 -4.82 7.64 -19.94
C PHE A 164 -3.52 8.18 -19.36
N VAL A 165 -3.38 8.23 -18.04
CA VAL A 165 -2.16 8.79 -17.41
C VAL A 165 -0.97 7.87 -17.66
N MET A 166 -1.08 6.58 -17.32
CA MET A 166 0.01 5.62 -17.44
C MET A 166 0.44 5.32 -18.88
N THR A 167 -0.36 5.69 -19.86
CA THR A 167 -0.07 5.46 -21.29
C THR A 167 0.48 6.70 -21.99
N THR A 168 0.57 7.83 -21.32
CA THR A 168 1.21 9.03 -21.84
C THR A 168 2.71 8.97 -21.57
N ILE A 169 3.51 9.02 -22.64
CA ILE A 169 4.97 8.82 -22.62
C ILE A 169 5.76 10.08 -23.05
N ASP A 170 5.09 11.22 -23.14
CA ASP A 170 5.65 12.48 -23.65
C ASP A 170 5.17 13.65 -22.78
N ASN A 171 6.12 14.40 -22.18
CA ASN A 171 5.81 15.56 -21.36
C ASN A 171 4.96 16.61 -22.09
N THR A 172 5.16 16.78 -23.41
CA THR A 172 4.38 17.75 -24.21
C THR A 172 2.90 17.38 -24.34
N LYS A 173 2.50 16.16 -23.94
CA LYS A 173 1.15 15.64 -24.02
C LYS A 173 0.43 15.59 -22.67
N ILE A 174 1.04 16.07 -21.58
CA ILE A 174 0.44 15.99 -20.24
C ILE A 174 -0.91 16.70 -20.19
N LEU A 175 -1.03 17.93 -20.74
CA LEU A 175 -2.31 18.67 -20.76
C LEU A 175 -3.38 17.99 -21.61
N GLU A 176 -3.00 17.25 -22.66
CA GLU A 176 -3.95 16.52 -23.50
C GLU A 176 -4.65 15.37 -22.74
N ILE A 177 -4.03 14.85 -21.65
CA ILE A 177 -4.62 13.80 -20.80
C ILE A 177 -5.95 14.27 -20.23
N SER A 178 -6.01 15.48 -19.70
CA SER A 178 -7.20 16.05 -19.08
C SER A 178 -8.35 16.17 -20.08
N ASN A 179 -8.07 16.57 -21.32
CA ASN A 179 -9.07 16.62 -22.37
C ASN A 179 -9.55 15.19 -22.73
N THR A 180 -8.64 14.23 -22.84
CA THR A 180 -8.98 12.83 -23.11
C THR A 180 -9.87 12.24 -22.01
N ILE A 181 -9.60 12.56 -20.74
CA ILE A 181 -10.44 12.13 -19.60
C ILE A 181 -11.84 12.77 -19.69
N LYS A 182 -11.93 14.07 -20.00
CA LYS A 182 -13.22 14.76 -20.18
C LYS A 182 -14.04 14.14 -21.32
N GLU A 183 -13.41 13.83 -22.45
CA GLU A 183 -14.05 13.13 -23.57
C GLU A 183 -14.51 11.72 -23.17
N TYR A 184 -13.68 10.97 -22.45
CA TYR A 184 -14.03 9.64 -21.93
C TYR A 184 -15.22 9.69 -20.98
N ARG A 185 -15.26 10.62 -20.03
CA ARG A 185 -16.37 10.82 -19.08
C ARG A 185 -17.68 11.14 -19.80
N ASN A 186 -17.61 11.90 -20.89
CA ASN A 186 -18.77 12.29 -21.71
C ASN A 186 -19.16 11.24 -22.78
N SER A 187 -18.37 10.18 -22.96
CA SER A 187 -18.67 9.14 -23.95
C SER A 187 -19.85 8.28 -23.52
N SER A 188 -20.78 8.03 -24.45
CA SER A 188 -21.89 7.10 -24.25
C SER A 188 -21.45 5.64 -24.18
N ASP A 189 -20.27 5.29 -24.72
CA ASP A 189 -19.66 3.96 -24.68
C ASP A 189 -18.18 4.07 -24.26
N GLN A 190 -17.96 4.06 -22.95
CA GLN A 190 -16.63 4.16 -22.35
C GLN A 190 -15.73 2.97 -22.72
N GLN A 191 -16.29 1.77 -22.89
CA GLN A 191 -15.52 0.60 -23.31
C GLN A 191 -15.01 0.75 -24.75
N GLN A 192 -15.85 1.24 -25.65
CA GLN A 192 -15.42 1.51 -27.02
C GLN A 192 -14.42 2.66 -27.08
N PHE A 193 -14.53 3.67 -26.21
CA PHE A 193 -13.55 4.74 -26.12
C PHE A 193 -12.16 4.19 -25.74
N ILE A 194 -12.08 3.39 -24.68
CA ILE A 194 -10.83 2.72 -24.27
C ILE A 194 -10.29 1.83 -25.40
N TYR A 195 -11.17 1.07 -26.07
CA TYR A 195 -10.79 0.24 -27.21
C TYR A 195 -10.10 1.07 -28.31
N ASN A 196 -10.69 2.19 -28.70
CA ASN A 196 -10.15 3.07 -29.73
C ASN A 196 -8.82 3.72 -29.27
N HIS A 197 -8.75 4.16 -28.03
CA HIS A 197 -7.54 4.74 -27.46
C HIS A 197 -6.36 3.75 -27.47
N ILE A 198 -6.56 2.54 -26.97
CA ILE A 198 -5.52 1.50 -26.96
C ILE A 198 -5.15 1.06 -28.38
N THR A 199 -6.11 0.98 -29.31
CA THR A 199 -5.81 0.71 -30.72
C THR A 199 -4.86 1.74 -31.29
N LYS A 200 -5.11 3.03 -31.06
CA LYS A 200 -4.24 4.13 -31.51
C LYS A 200 -2.83 3.99 -30.93
N LEU A 201 -2.72 3.65 -29.67
CA LEU A 201 -1.42 3.45 -29.00
C LEU A 201 -0.68 2.21 -29.55
N LEU A 202 -1.35 1.09 -29.75
CA LEU A 202 -0.74 -0.09 -30.36
C LEU A 202 -0.19 0.23 -31.76
N PHE A 203 -0.96 0.96 -32.58
CA PHE A 203 -0.50 1.38 -33.90
C PHE A 203 0.55 2.51 -33.86
N SER A 204 0.85 3.13 -32.74
CA SER A 204 2.02 4.00 -32.60
C SER A 204 3.34 3.22 -32.47
N MET A 205 3.28 1.93 -32.09
CA MET A 205 4.44 1.04 -31.86
C MET A 205 4.85 0.34 -33.14
N ASP A 206 6.12 0.49 -33.57
CA ASP A 206 6.64 -0.08 -34.81
C ASP A 206 6.60 -1.61 -34.82
N ASN A 207 6.85 -2.26 -33.66
CA ASN A 207 6.74 -3.70 -33.57
C ASN A 207 5.30 -4.22 -33.78
N TYR A 208 4.29 -3.49 -33.31
CA TYR A 208 2.89 -3.86 -33.55
C TYR A 208 2.49 -3.63 -35.00
N LYS A 209 2.88 -2.50 -35.60
CA LYS A 209 2.69 -2.24 -37.02
C LYS A 209 3.27 -3.37 -37.89
N LYS A 210 4.51 -3.78 -37.57
CA LYS A 210 5.18 -4.88 -38.27
C LYS A 210 4.42 -6.20 -38.10
N MET A 211 4.01 -6.55 -36.87
CA MET A 211 3.19 -7.74 -36.62
C MET A 211 1.87 -7.69 -37.40
N TYR A 212 1.21 -6.55 -37.36
CA TYR A 212 -0.05 -6.35 -38.10
C TYR A 212 0.17 -6.54 -39.60
N GLN A 213 1.22 -5.94 -40.17
CA GLN A 213 1.54 -6.08 -41.60
C GLN A 213 1.84 -7.54 -41.96
N ASP A 214 2.69 -8.23 -41.20
CA ASP A 214 3.10 -9.61 -41.49
C ASP A 214 1.93 -10.59 -41.30
N PHE A 215 1.20 -10.48 -40.20
CA PHE A 215 0.20 -11.45 -39.80
C PHE A 215 -1.18 -11.18 -40.41
N VAL A 216 -1.63 -9.90 -40.36
CA VAL A 216 -2.99 -9.56 -40.76
C VAL A 216 -3.08 -9.27 -42.27
N ILE A 217 -2.14 -8.48 -42.79
CA ILE A 217 -2.17 -8.03 -44.18
C ILE A 217 -1.58 -9.12 -45.11
N ASN A 218 -0.31 -9.46 -44.88
CA ASN A 218 0.43 -10.33 -45.81
C ASN A 218 0.16 -11.82 -45.56
N ASN A 219 -0.39 -12.20 -44.39
CA ASN A 219 -0.54 -13.60 -43.96
C ASN A 219 0.75 -14.41 -44.11
N SER A 220 1.89 -13.81 -43.79
CA SER A 220 3.22 -14.34 -44.04
C SER A 220 3.86 -14.98 -42.80
N VAL A 221 3.16 -15.00 -41.65
CA VAL A 221 3.65 -15.61 -40.41
C VAL A 221 3.41 -17.12 -40.45
N PRO A 222 4.47 -17.96 -40.42
CA PRO A 222 4.33 -19.41 -40.37
C PRO A 222 3.57 -19.87 -39.12
N ASP A 223 2.80 -20.94 -39.20
CA ASP A 223 2.02 -21.50 -38.10
C ASP A 223 2.86 -21.79 -36.88
N ALA A 224 4.09 -22.29 -37.02
CA ALA A 224 5.04 -22.53 -35.92
C ALA A 224 5.55 -21.25 -35.24
N GLU A 225 5.31 -20.07 -35.81
CA GLU A 225 5.75 -18.77 -35.31
C GLU A 225 4.61 -17.94 -34.70
N ILE A 226 3.34 -18.39 -34.77
CA ILE A 226 2.17 -17.66 -34.24
C ILE A 226 2.39 -17.26 -32.77
N ARG A 227 2.97 -18.14 -31.94
CA ARG A 227 3.29 -17.85 -30.53
C ARG A 227 4.20 -16.63 -30.32
N TYR A 228 5.03 -16.26 -31.31
CA TYR A 228 5.93 -15.11 -31.21
C TYR A 228 5.23 -13.76 -31.41
N LEU A 229 3.99 -13.75 -31.92
CA LEU A 229 3.17 -12.55 -31.98
C LEU A 229 2.88 -11.99 -30.58
N GLY A 230 2.96 -12.81 -29.54
CA GLY A 230 2.92 -12.35 -28.14
C GLY A 230 4.14 -11.57 -27.67
N VAL A 231 5.20 -11.46 -28.49
CA VAL A 231 6.44 -10.68 -28.26
C VAL A 231 7.32 -11.18 -27.09
N ASN A 232 6.95 -12.23 -26.39
CA ASN A 232 7.69 -12.69 -25.23
C ASN A 232 8.49 -13.98 -25.51
N ALA A 233 9.66 -13.84 -26.15
CA ALA A 233 10.49 -14.98 -26.53
C ALA A 233 10.98 -15.84 -25.36
N LYS A 234 11.15 -15.28 -24.17
CA LYS A 234 11.60 -16.01 -22.97
C LYS A 234 10.49 -16.85 -22.32
N SER A 235 9.24 -16.55 -22.60
CA SER A 235 8.08 -17.22 -22.00
C SER A 235 7.24 -18.00 -23.02
N SER A 236 7.87 -18.65 -23.98
CA SER A 236 7.20 -19.47 -25.01
C SER A 236 6.21 -20.47 -24.40
N LYS A 237 6.48 -20.96 -23.19
CA LYS A 237 5.55 -21.81 -22.42
C LYS A 237 4.17 -21.15 -22.17
N TYR A 238 4.13 -19.84 -22.00
CA TYR A 238 2.88 -19.12 -21.71
C TYR A 238 2.08 -18.78 -22.96
N GLU A 239 2.71 -18.80 -24.12
CA GLU A 239 2.06 -18.46 -25.38
C GLU A 239 1.56 -19.70 -26.16
N ILE A 240 2.06 -20.92 -25.83
CA ILE A 240 1.57 -22.18 -26.43
C ILE A 240 0.05 -22.38 -26.27
N PRO A 241 -0.57 -22.13 -25.11
CA PRO A 241 -2.03 -22.25 -25.00
C PRO A 241 -2.78 -21.24 -25.88
N ILE A 242 -2.22 -20.05 -26.08
CA ILE A 242 -2.82 -19.01 -26.92
C ILE A 242 -2.70 -19.37 -28.41
N GLU A 243 -1.56 -19.94 -28.81
CA GLU A 243 -1.37 -20.53 -30.13
C GLU A 243 -2.41 -21.64 -30.40
N LYS A 244 -2.62 -22.57 -29.46
CA LYS A 244 -3.66 -23.61 -29.57
C LYS A 244 -5.05 -23.00 -29.70
N LEU A 245 -5.33 -21.94 -28.93
CA LEU A 245 -6.59 -21.23 -28.98
C LEU A 245 -6.80 -20.58 -30.35
N TYR A 246 -5.76 -19.98 -30.95
CA TYR A 246 -5.79 -19.41 -32.26
C TYR A 246 -6.20 -20.47 -33.31
N PHE A 247 -5.52 -21.60 -33.36
CA PHE A 247 -5.81 -22.65 -34.34
C PHE A 247 -7.22 -23.24 -34.16
N LEU A 248 -7.67 -23.43 -32.93
CA LEU A 248 -9.02 -23.92 -32.66
C LEU A 248 -10.09 -22.97 -33.20
N LEU A 249 -9.93 -21.68 -32.98
CA LEU A 249 -10.88 -20.65 -33.45
C LEU A 249 -10.74 -20.38 -34.96
N ARG A 250 -9.54 -20.44 -35.56
CA ARG A 250 -9.30 -20.31 -36.99
C ARG A 250 -9.93 -21.46 -37.78
N ASN A 251 -9.77 -22.70 -37.29
CA ASN A 251 -10.41 -23.86 -37.94
C ASN A 251 -11.94 -23.71 -37.98
N TYR A 252 -12.51 -23.14 -36.92
CA TYR A 252 -13.96 -22.82 -36.96
C TYR A 252 -14.31 -21.69 -37.94
N ASN A 253 -13.55 -20.61 -37.93
CA ASN A 253 -13.74 -19.50 -38.85
C ASN A 253 -13.65 -19.97 -40.35
N ASN A 254 -12.77 -20.92 -40.63
CA ASN A 254 -12.59 -21.52 -41.94
C ASN A 254 -13.60 -22.67 -42.24
N GLY A 255 -14.57 -22.92 -41.39
CA GLY A 255 -15.59 -23.95 -41.60
C GLY A 255 -15.14 -25.39 -41.41
N ILE A 256 -13.95 -25.63 -40.84
CA ILE A 256 -13.34 -26.98 -40.72
C ILE A 256 -13.94 -27.74 -39.53
N SER A 257 -13.98 -27.11 -38.32
CA SER A 257 -14.47 -27.76 -37.10
C SER A 257 -15.04 -26.78 -36.10
N LYS A 258 -16.14 -27.13 -35.42
CA LYS A 258 -16.75 -26.29 -34.40
C LYS A 258 -16.13 -26.58 -33.03
N PRO A 259 -15.54 -25.58 -32.33
CA PRO A 259 -14.99 -25.79 -31.01
C PRO A 259 -16.08 -26.05 -29.97
N THR A 260 -15.84 -26.98 -29.07
CA THR A 260 -16.73 -27.22 -27.94
C THR A 260 -16.41 -26.27 -26.76
N PHE A 261 -17.41 -26.01 -25.94
CA PHE A 261 -17.22 -25.23 -24.70
C PHE A 261 -16.13 -25.84 -23.80
N LYS A 262 -16.08 -27.20 -23.72
CA LYS A 262 -15.07 -27.90 -22.95
C LYS A 262 -13.66 -27.66 -23.49
N GLN A 263 -13.43 -27.79 -24.80
CA GLN A 263 -12.11 -27.52 -25.40
C GLN A 263 -11.60 -26.11 -25.09
N ILE A 264 -12.48 -25.11 -25.15
CA ILE A 264 -12.12 -23.72 -24.83
C ILE A 264 -11.76 -23.57 -23.34
N THR A 265 -12.59 -24.13 -22.44
CA THR A 265 -12.32 -24.07 -21.00
C THR A 265 -11.04 -24.78 -20.60
N ASP A 266 -10.77 -25.93 -21.22
CA ASP A 266 -9.54 -26.71 -20.98
C ASP A 266 -8.30 -25.92 -21.42
N ILE A 267 -8.32 -25.32 -22.61
CA ILE A 267 -7.20 -24.47 -23.07
C ILE A 267 -7.00 -23.26 -22.14
N ILE A 268 -8.08 -22.54 -21.80
CA ILE A 268 -8.00 -21.38 -20.88
C ILE A 268 -7.38 -21.80 -19.55
N SER A 269 -7.71 -22.97 -19.02
CA SER A 269 -7.17 -23.48 -17.75
C SER A 269 -5.66 -23.66 -17.75
N THR A 270 -5.05 -23.87 -18.92
CA THR A 270 -3.61 -24.06 -19.11
C THR A 270 -2.83 -22.76 -19.33
N ILE A 271 -3.49 -21.61 -19.51
CA ILE A 271 -2.84 -20.30 -19.65
C ILE A 271 -2.12 -19.93 -18.34
N GLY A 272 -0.89 -19.46 -18.45
CA GLY A 272 0.10 -19.45 -17.36
C GLY A 272 -0.23 -18.67 -16.07
N THR A 273 -0.96 -17.54 -16.13
CA THR A 273 -1.31 -16.75 -14.93
C THR A 273 -2.81 -16.58 -14.79
N ASN A 274 -3.28 -16.33 -13.55
CA ASN A 274 -4.71 -16.15 -13.28
C ASN A 274 -5.27 -14.91 -14.03
N GLU A 275 -4.49 -13.86 -14.15
CA GLU A 275 -4.86 -12.63 -14.85
C GLU A 275 -5.06 -12.89 -16.34
N LYS A 276 -4.11 -13.61 -16.99
CA LYS A 276 -4.23 -14.02 -18.39
C LYS A 276 -5.42 -14.94 -18.61
N LYS A 277 -5.63 -15.92 -17.73
CA LYS A 277 -6.84 -16.78 -17.76
C LYS A 277 -8.11 -15.96 -17.68
N SER A 278 -8.18 -15.00 -16.77
CA SER A 278 -9.33 -14.12 -16.56
C SER A 278 -9.62 -13.27 -17.81
N GLY A 279 -8.60 -12.66 -18.42
CA GLY A 279 -8.74 -11.86 -19.63
C GLY A 279 -9.30 -12.68 -20.80
N TRP A 280 -8.71 -13.83 -21.09
CA TRP A 280 -9.19 -14.72 -22.14
C TRP A 280 -10.56 -15.32 -21.83
N LYS A 281 -10.83 -15.67 -20.55
CA LYS A 281 -12.17 -16.13 -20.13
C LYS A 281 -13.22 -15.07 -20.38
N ARG A 282 -12.97 -13.83 -19.99
CA ARG A 282 -13.88 -12.69 -20.22
C ARG A 282 -14.16 -12.50 -21.71
N LEU A 283 -13.13 -12.51 -22.56
CA LEU A 283 -13.26 -12.35 -24.01
C LEU A 283 -14.10 -13.46 -24.65
N LEU A 284 -13.91 -14.72 -24.23
CA LEU A 284 -14.50 -15.88 -24.91
C LEU A 284 -15.78 -16.38 -24.25
N LEU A 285 -15.93 -16.23 -22.93
CA LEU A 285 -17.02 -16.80 -22.14
C LEU A 285 -17.85 -15.73 -21.39
N GLY A 286 -17.41 -14.46 -21.44
CA GLY A 286 -18.04 -13.37 -20.69
C GLY A 286 -17.73 -13.41 -19.19
N GLU A 287 -18.33 -12.48 -18.46
CA GLU A 287 -18.03 -12.24 -17.03
C GLU A 287 -18.84 -13.11 -16.05
N SER A 288 -19.93 -13.72 -16.53
CA SER A 288 -20.83 -14.46 -15.66
C SER A 288 -20.17 -15.69 -15.04
N ALA A 289 -20.41 -15.91 -13.74
CA ALA A 289 -20.03 -17.16 -13.07
C ALA A 289 -20.91 -18.37 -13.46
N LYS A 290 -22.13 -18.13 -13.98
CA LYS A 290 -23.09 -19.19 -14.35
C LYS A 290 -22.70 -19.81 -15.70
N GLN A 291 -22.43 -21.12 -15.71
CA GLN A 291 -22.01 -21.87 -16.90
C GLN A 291 -22.99 -21.72 -18.10
N SER A 292 -24.29 -21.74 -17.84
CA SER A 292 -25.30 -21.58 -18.90
C SER A 292 -25.20 -20.21 -19.61
N LYS A 293 -24.90 -19.14 -18.88
CA LYS A 293 -24.66 -17.80 -19.45
C LYS A 293 -23.36 -17.75 -20.25
N GLN A 294 -22.30 -18.41 -19.74
CA GLN A 294 -21.03 -18.53 -20.47
C GLN A 294 -21.18 -19.30 -21.78
N GLN A 295 -21.94 -20.40 -21.79
CA GLN A 295 -22.22 -21.15 -22.99
C GLN A 295 -23.00 -20.34 -24.02
N LYS A 296 -24.01 -19.55 -23.58
CA LYS A 296 -24.75 -18.64 -24.45
C LYS A 296 -23.84 -17.55 -25.04
N PHE A 297 -22.99 -16.95 -24.21
CA PHE A 297 -22.02 -15.94 -24.64
C PHE A 297 -21.06 -16.51 -25.70
N PHE A 298 -20.50 -17.69 -25.44
CA PHE A 298 -19.60 -18.39 -26.33
C PHE A 298 -20.28 -18.71 -27.67
N LYS A 299 -21.52 -19.17 -27.66
CA LYS A 299 -22.29 -19.41 -28.90
C LYS A 299 -22.43 -18.13 -29.72
N ASN A 300 -22.79 -17.01 -29.09
CA ASN A 300 -22.92 -15.72 -29.78
C ASN A 300 -21.56 -15.24 -30.33
N LEU A 301 -20.47 -15.50 -29.65
CA LEU A 301 -19.12 -15.21 -30.13
C LEU A 301 -18.82 -16.04 -31.39
N LEU A 302 -19.08 -17.35 -31.35
CA LEU A 302 -18.87 -18.22 -32.51
C LEU A 302 -19.68 -17.76 -33.73
N ASP A 303 -20.94 -17.36 -33.51
CA ASP A 303 -21.79 -16.82 -34.61
C ASP A 303 -21.21 -15.52 -35.21
N ARG A 304 -20.52 -14.71 -34.43
CA ARG A 304 -19.78 -13.52 -34.92
C ARG A 304 -18.52 -13.92 -35.68
N LEU A 305 -17.74 -14.86 -35.15
CA LEU A 305 -16.49 -15.31 -35.77
C LEU A 305 -16.73 -15.98 -37.11
N SER A 306 -17.81 -16.76 -37.27
CA SER A 306 -18.15 -17.43 -38.53
C SER A 306 -18.51 -16.46 -39.68
N LYS A 307 -18.87 -15.21 -39.35
CA LYS A 307 -19.18 -14.14 -40.31
C LYS A 307 -17.96 -13.30 -40.71
N MET A 308 -16.83 -13.50 -40.06
CA MET A 308 -15.59 -12.78 -40.35
C MET A 308 -14.85 -13.48 -41.49
N ASN A 309 -14.32 -12.71 -42.44
CA ASN A 309 -13.32 -13.25 -43.34
C ASN A 309 -11.98 -13.49 -42.60
N ASP A 310 -11.09 -14.28 -43.17
CA ASP A 310 -9.84 -14.67 -42.57
C ASP A 310 -8.96 -13.47 -42.11
N ARG A 311 -8.92 -12.37 -42.88
CA ARG A 311 -8.23 -11.14 -42.52
C ARG A 311 -8.82 -10.48 -41.27
N LYS A 312 -10.16 -10.31 -41.23
CA LYS A 312 -10.85 -9.73 -40.05
C LYS A 312 -10.70 -10.61 -38.81
N PHE A 313 -10.69 -11.93 -38.97
CA PHE A 313 -10.44 -12.86 -37.87
C PHE A 313 -9.03 -12.69 -37.31
N ARG A 314 -7.99 -12.63 -38.17
CA ARG A 314 -6.61 -12.39 -37.74
C ARG A 314 -6.45 -11.04 -37.04
N GLU A 315 -7.06 -9.99 -37.56
CA GLU A 315 -7.07 -8.66 -36.96
C GLU A 315 -7.71 -8.69 -35.56
N TRP A 316 -8.89 -9.28 -35.42
CA TRP A 316 -9.61 -9.44 -34.18
C TRP A 316 -8.76 -10.22 -33.14
N PHE A 317 -8.12 -11.33 -33.58
CA PHE A 317 -7.32 -12.15 -32.69
C PHE A 317 -6.06 -11.43 -32.18
N LEU A 318 -5.30 -10.83 -33.11
CA LEU A 318 -4.08 -10.08 -32.76
C LEU A 318 -4.37 -8.93 -31.80
N TYR A 319 -5.41 -8.15 -32.11
CA TYR A 319 -5.82 -7.03 -31.29
C TYR A 319 -6.18 -7.47 -29.87
N ASN A 320 -7.10 -8.42 -29.72
CA ASN A 320 -7.54 -8.87 -28.42
C ASN A 320 -6.40 -9.50 -27.59
N TRP A 321 -5.47 -10.19 -28.23
CA TRP A 321 -4.28 -10.70 -27.55
C TRP A 321 -3.46 -9.57 -26.95
N HIS A 322 -3.17 -8.53 -27.73
CA HIS A 322 -2.39 -7.37 -27.25
C HIS A 322 -3.19 -6.50 -26.29
N PHE A 323 -4.49 -6.37 -26.47
CA PHE A 323 -5.37 -5.64 -25.53
C PHE A 323 -5.38 -6.31 -24.15
N ILE A 324 -5.60 -7.62 -24.07
CA ILE A 324 -5.55 -8.37 -22.79
C ILE A 324 -4.18 -8.20 -22.11
N LYS A 325 -3.08 -8.25 -22.88
CA LYS A 325 -1.75 -8.02 -22.33
C LYS A 325 -1.58 -6.60 -21.79
N THR A 326 -2.09 -5.61 -22.49
CA THR A 326 -2.08 -4.21 -22.08
C THR A 326 -2.86 -4.02 -20.78
N GLU A 327 -4.08 -4.54 -20.67
CA GLU A 327 -4.88 -4.47 -19.44
C GLU A 327 -4.15 -5.08 -18.24
N ILE A 328 -3.57 -6.26 -18.42
CA ILE A 328 -2.82 -6.94 -17.36
C ILE A 328 -1.59 -6.10 -16.93
N THR A 329 -0.86 -5.56 -17.90
CA THR A 329 0.31 -4.71 -17.62
C THR A 329 -0.09 -3.43 -16.89
N LEU A 330 -1.17 -2.78 -17.31
CA LEU A 330 -1.71 -1.59 -16.67
C LEU A 330 -2.12 -1.87 -15.21
N LYS A 331 -2.83 -2.97 -14.98
CA LYS A 331 -3.21 -3.38 -13.63
C LYS A 331 -1.98 -3.65 -12.76
N ASP A 332 -1.02 -4.39 -13.30
CA ASP A 332 0.22 -4.72 -12.61
C ASP A 332 1.06 -3.48 -12.27
N TYR A 333 1.16 -2.54 -13.21
CA TYR A 333 1.92 -1.32 -13.01
C TYR A 333 1.17 -0.29 -12.16
N PHE A 334 -0.16 -0.30 -12.17
CA PHE A 334 -0.95 0.54 -11.27
C PHE A 334 -0.68 0.19 -9.80
N ASP A 335 -0.72 -1.10 -9.42
CA ASP A 335 -0.38 -1.53 -8.06
C ASP A 335 1.04 -1.11 -7.66
N LEU A 336 1.98 -1.18 -8.59
CA LEU A 336 3.34 -0.73 -8.39
C LEU A 336 3.42 0.79 -8.18
N ASN A 337 2.80 1.56 -9.08
CA ASN A 337 2.81 3.01 -9.06
C ASN A 337 2.11 3.55 -7.80
N LYS A 338 0.97 2.96 -7.42
CA LYS A 338 0.26 3.27 -6.17
C LYS A 338 1.20 3.20 -4.97
N ARG A 339 1.97 2.12 -4.83
CA ARG A 339 2.90 1.94 -3.70
C ARG A 339 4.00 3.00 -3.67
N VAL A 340 4.55 3.34 -4.82
CA VAL A 340 5.60 4.36 -4.90
C VAL A 340 5.02 5.76 -4.63
N LEU A 341 3.87 6.10 -5.23
CA LEU A 341 3.19 7.37 -4.97
C LEU A 341 2.79 7.52 -3.49
N SER A 342 2.33 6.44 -2.86
CA SER A 342 1.97 6.44 -1.43
C SER A 342 3.15 6.75 -0.49
N THR A 343 4.41 6.56 -0.94
CA THR A 343 5.57 6.92 -0.11
C THR A 343 5.69 8.42 0.12
N THR A 344 5.14 9.24 -0.78
CA THR A 344 5.17 10.71 -0.67
C THR A 344 4.10 11.28 0.24
N GLU A 345 3.09 10.51 0.63
CA GLU A 345 1.94 10.93 1.45
C GLU A 345 1.05 12.02 0.80
N LEU A 346 1.30 12.38 -0.47
CA LEU A 346 0.52 13.38 -1.20
C LEU A 346 -0.79 12.84 -1.76
N PHE A 347 -0.91 11.53 -1.94
CA PHE A 347 -1.99 10.90 -2.70
C PHE A 347 -2.89 10.04 -1.82
N SER A 348 -4.20 10.09 -2.10
CA SER A 348 -5.22 9.18 -1.59
C SER A 348 -5.73 8.28 -2.72
N PHE A 349 -5.99 7.00 -2.40
CA PHE A 349 -6.43 5.97 -3.35
C PHE A 349 -7.75 5.29 -2.95
N SER A 350 -8.44 5.80 -1.94
CA SER A 350 -9.68 5.20 -1.43
C SER A 350 -10.86 5.31 -2.41
N ASN A 351 -10.92 6.40 -3.17
CA ASN A 351 -11.97 6.68 -4.16
C ASN A 351 -11.37 7.13 -5.50
N GLY A 352 -10.56 6.26 -6.12
CA GLY A 352 -9.77 6.64 -7.29
C GLY A 352 -8.39 7.14 -6.89
N VAL A 353 -7.80 8.02 -7.70
CA VAL A 353 -6.51 8.67 -7.43
C VAL A 353 -6.76 10.14 -7.21
N ASN A 354 -6.38 10.65 -6.03
CA ASN A 354 -6.61 12.03 -5.62
C ASN A 354 -5.36 12.58 -4.92
N LEU A 355 -5.21 13.90 -4.91
CA LEU A 355 -4.32 14.58 -3.97
C LEU A 355 -5.00 14.67 -2.60
N ASN A 356 -4.22 14.59 -1.50
CA ASN A 356 -4.74 14.97 -0.19
C ASN A 356 -5.08 16.48 -0.18
N LEU A 357 -5.85 16.92 0.80
CA LEU A 357 -6.37 18.28 0.82
C LEU A 357 -5.27 19.35 0.80
N PHE A 358 -4.20 19.15 1.58
CA PHE A 358 -3.10 20.10 1.66
C PHE A 358 -2.30 20.15 0.37
N SER A 359 -1.99 19.00 -0.21
CA SER A 359 -1.32 18.89 -1.50
C SER A 359 -2.15 19.51 -2.64
N LYS A 360 -3.48 19.34 -2.59
CA LYS A 360 -4.37 19.97 -3.56
C LYS A 360 -4.27 21.48 -3.47
N ALA A 361 -4.34 22.06 -2.28
CA ALA A 361 -4.18 23.51 -2.06
C ALA A 361 -2.81 24.00 -2.51
N TYR A 362 -1.73 23.25 -2.23
CA TYR A 362 -0.38 23.58 -2.60
C TYR A 362 -0.18 23.65 -4.11
N PHE A 363 -0.71 22.68 -4.86
CA PHE A 363 -0.49 22.56 -6.30
C PHE A 363 -1.54 23.25 -7.18
N GLN A 364 -2.62 23.77 -6.62
CA GLN A 364 -3.80 24.23 -7.36
C GLN A 364 -3.50 25.18 -8.52
N ASP A 365 -2.58 26.11 -8.35
CA ASP A 365 -2.22 27.13 -9.35
C ASP A 365 -0.82 26.89 -9.96
N LYS A 366 -0.30 25.65 -9.89
CA LYS A 366 1.09 25.33 -10.28
C LYS A 366 1.20 24.44 -11.53
N THR A 367 0.17 24.40 -12.35
CA THR A 367 0.21 23.56 -13.57
C THR A 367 1.36 23.94 -14.49
N ASP A 368 1.57 25.23 -14.75
CA ASP A 368 2.63 25.70 -15.65
C ASP A 368 4.02 25.49 -15.05
N ASP A 369 4.20 25.77 -13.76
CA ASP A 369 5.45 25.50 -13.01
C ASP A 369 5.82 24.01 -13.07
N LEU A 370 4.84 23.12 -12.87
CA LEU A 370 5.05 21.68 -12.93
C LEU A 370 5.41 21.20 -14.33
N LEU A 371 4.82 21.77 -15.37
CA LEU A 371 5.16 21.46 -16.75
C LEU A 371 6.58 21.92 -17.10
N GLU A 372 7.02 23.08 -16.61
CA GLU A 372 8.40 23.52 -16.74
C GLU A 372 9.37 22.56 -16.02
N CYS A 373 9.04 22.15 -14.79
CA CYS A 373 9.82 21.14 -14.08
C CYS A 373 9.90 19.81 -14.84
N ALA A 374 8.83 19.39 -15.53
CA ALA A 374 8.84 18.16 -16.32
C ALA A 374 9.82 18.22 -17.49
N ILE A 375 9.99 19.38 -18.10
CA ILE A 375 10.98 19.61 -19.16
C ILE A 375 12.40 19.52 -18.59
N ASN A 376 12.64 20.08 -17.43
CA ASN A 376 13.94 20.18 -16.77
C ASN A 376 14.36 18.94 -15.98
N SER A 377 13.41 18.04 -15.63
CA SER A 377 13.66 16.89 -14.75
C SER A 377 14.74 15.93 -15.28
N SER A 378 14.85 15.77 -16.59
CA SER A 378 15.85 14.89 -17.22
C SER A 378 17.30 15.35 -17.04
N SER A 379 17.53 16.61 -16.72
CA SER A 379 18.85 17.20 -16.50
C SER A 379 19.31 17.13 -15.04
N VAL A 380 18.43 16.73 -14.11
CA VAL A 380 18.71 16.71 -12.66
C VAL A 380 19.11 15.31 -12.23
N SER A 381 20.24 15.18 -11.50
CA SER A 381 20.70 13.92 -10.97
C SER A 381 19.76 13.39 -9.89
N ILE A 382 19.32 12.14 -10.03
CA ILE A 382 18.50 11.47 -9.01
C ILE A 382 19.33 11.08 -7.76
N TYR A 383 20.65 11.07 -7.86
CA TYR A 383 21.54 10.65 -6.76
C TYR A 383 21.92 11.78 -5.80
N ASP A 384 21.63 13.04 -6.17
CA ASP A 384 22.00 14.21 -5.37
C ASP A 384 20.80 14.69 -4.56
N TYR A 385 20.99 14.88 -3.24
CA TYR A 385 19.99 15.55 -2.42
C TYR A 385 20.00 17.04 -2.73
N ILE A 386 18.88 17.53 -3.26
CA ILE A 386 18.69 18.94 -3.62
C ILE A 386 17.40 19.40 -2.91
N PRO A 387 17.46 20.41 -2.05
CA PRO A 387 16.27 20.97 -1.41
C PRO A 387 15.34 21.63 -2.44
N LEU A 388 14.04 21.73 -2.14
CA LEU A 388 13.05 22.29 -3.06
C LEU A 388 13.40 23.74 -3.49
N SER A 389 14.03 24.52 -2.60
CA SER A 389 14.46 25.89 -2.88
C SER A 389 15.53 26.01 -3.97
N GLU A 390 16.23 24.93 -4.27
CA GLU A 390 17.27 24.86 -5.29
C GLU A 390 16.84 23.97 -6.48
N LEU A 391 15.89 23.08 -6.26
CA LEU A 391 15.38 22.18 -7.29
C LEU A 391 14.56 22.97 -8.31
N PHE A 392 14.95 22.89 -9.58
CA PHE A 392 14.34 23.63 -10.69
C PHE A 392 14.26 25.13 -10.41
N ASP A 393 15.35 25.71 -9.88
CA ASP A 393 15.47 27.13 -9.52
C ASP A 393 14.40 27.61 -8.51
N GLY A 394 13.88 26.67 -7.70
CA GLY A 394 12.92 26.94 -6.64
C GLY A 394 11.51 27.33 -7.13
N VAL A 395 11.18 27.09 -8.40
CA VAL A 395 9.89 27.50 -9.01
C VAL A 395 8.68 26.90 -8.29
N LEU A 396 8.83 25.75 -7.63
CA LEU A 396 7.76 25.10 -6.87
C LEU A 396 7.63 25.61 -5.43
N VAL A 397 8.57 26.41 -4.94
CA VAL A 397 8.47 26.97 -3.57
C VAL A 397 7.23 27.86 -3.45
N THR A 398 6.51 27.71 -2.36
CA THR A 398 5.30 28.49 -2.07
C THR A 398 5.32 28.94 -0.62
N GLU A 399 4.94 30.19 -0.38
CA GLU A 399 4.72 30.67 0.97
C GLU A 399 3.53 29.95 1.61
N VAL A 400 3.70 29.53 2.85
CA VAL A 400 2.66 28.78 3.59
C VAL A 400 1.35 29.57 3.72
N SER A 401 1.44 30.91 3.78
CA SER A 401 0.28 31.82 3.78
C SER A 401 -0.63 31.63 2.57
N LEU A 402 -0.05 31.50 1.37
CA LEU A 402 -0.79 31.27 0.13
C LEU A 402 -1.50 29.88 0.16
N VAL A 403 -0.85 28.89 0.75
CA VAL A 403 -1.48 27.56 0.93
C VAL A 403 -2.70 27.66 1.88
N PHE A 404 -2.59 28.49 2.94
CA PHE A 404 -3.73 28.72 3.85
C PHE A 404 -4.87 29.48 3.17
N GLU A 405 -4.59 30.43 2.30
CA GLU A 405 -5.61 31.09 1.48
C GLU A 405 -6.35 30.07 0.61
N LYS A 406 -5.63 29.21 -0.10
CA LYS A 406 -6.23 28.14 -0.92
C LYS A 406 -7.00 27.11 -0.11
N LEU A 407 -6.50 26.73 1.07
CA LEU A 407 -7.26 25.89 2.00
C LEU A 407 -8.54 26.57 2.46
N SER A 408 -8.51 27.88 2.73
CA SER A 408 -9.70 28.65 3.13
C SER A 408 -10.74 28.66 2.01
N GLU A 409 -10.33 28.84 0.76
CA GLU A 409 -11.20 28.73 -0.41
C GLU A 409 -11.84 27.33 -0.54
N LEU A 410 -11.00 26.28 -0.47
CA LEU A 410 -11.46 24.89 -0.63
C LEU A 410 -12.41 24.44 0.47
N LEU A 411 -12.22 24.92 1.71
CA LEU A 411 -13.01 24.53 2.89
C LEU A 411 -14.16 25.50 3.18
N ASN A 412 -14.17 26.67 2.56
CA ASN A 412 -15.10 27.76 2.85
C ASN A 412 -15.10 28.17 4.33
N ILE A 413 -13.91 28.20 4.95
CA ILE A 413 -13.66 28.64 6.33
C ILE A 413 -12.30 29.35 6.38
N THR A 414 -12.12 30.27 7.34
CA THR A 414 -10.80 30.92 7.51
C THR A 414 -9.78 29.97 8.09
N VAL A 415 -8.70 29.74 7.36
CA VAL A 415 -7.54 28.92 7.76
C VAL A 415 -6.34 29.82 7.98
N ASN A 416 -5.62 29.62 9.09
CA ASN A 416 -4.40 30.32 9.44
C ASN A 416 -3.48 29.40 10.28
N GLU A 417 -2.30 29.88 10.65
CA GLU A 417 -1.32 29.12 11.40
C GLU A 417 -1.83 28.63 12.77
N ASP A 418 -2.67 29.43 13.43
CA ASP A 418 -3.19 29.11 14.78
C ASP A 418 -4.25 28.00 14.76
N ASN A 419 -5.04 27.90 13.70
CA ASN A 419 -6.18 26.98 13.63
C ASN A 419 -6.01 25.78 12.70
N ILE A 420 -5.00 25.79 11.81
CA ILE A 420 -4.81 24.76 10.78
C ILE A 420 -4.70 23.34 11.36
N ASP A 421 -3.93 23.17 12.43
CA ASP A 421 -3.71 21.84 13.03
C ASP A 421 -5.03 21.27 13.58
N ASN A 422 -5.89 22.12 14.17
CA ASN A 422 -7.22 21.70 14.66
C ASN A 422 -8.16 21.36 13.50
N ILE A 423 -8.21 22.20 12.46
CA ILE A 423 -9.07 21.99 11.29
C ILE A 423 -8.67 20.69 10.57
N LEU A 424 -7.38 20.46 10.31
CA LEU A 424 -6.90 19.23 9.68
C LEU A 424 -7.18 18.01 10.55
N ASN A 425 -7.00 18.13 11.87
CA ASN A 425 -7.29 17.04 12.79
C ASN A 425 -8.78 16.67 12.75
N ASP A 426 -9.68 17.63 12.74
CA ASP A 426 -11.11 17.39 12.66
C ASP A 426 -11.53 16.76 11.32
N ILE A 427 -11.01 17.27 10.20
CA ILE A 427 -11.27 16.72 8.87
C ILE A 427 -10.73 15.29 8.77
N ASN A 428 -9.51 15.06 9.24
CA ASN A 428 -8.88 13.74 9.22
C ASN A 428 -9.65 12.75 10.09
N ASN A 429 -10.10 13.13 11.28
CA ASN A 429 -10.95 12.28 12.12
C ASN A 429 -12.29 11.97 11.45
N GLN A 430 -12.95 12.94 10.80
CA GLN A 430 -14.17 12.69 10.06
C GLN A 430 -13.96 11.73 8.89
N ASN A 431 -12.88 11.90 8.13
CA ASN A 431 -12.54 11.02 7.03
C ASN A 431 -12.15 9.62 7.53
N PHE A 432 -11.40 9.53 8.61
CA PHE A 432 -11.07 8.25 9.22
C PHE A 432 -12.31 7.51 9.72
N LYS A 433 -13.26 8.20 10.34
CA LYS A 433 -14.56 7.61 10.73
C LYS A 433 -15.33 7.05 9.52
N LYS A 434 -15.27 7.72 8.35
CA LYS A 434 -15.83 7.18 7.10
C LYS A 434 -15.12 5.88 6.68
N VAL A 435 -13.79 5.86 6.72
CA VAL A 435 -12.99 4.64 6.42
C VAL A 435 -13.36 3.52 7.37
N ILE A 436 -13.44 3.78 8.68
CA ILE A 436 -13.84 2.78 9.67
C ILE A 436 -15.22 2.20 9.33
N ASN A 437 -16.21 3.05 9.10
CA ASN A 437 -17.59 2.60 8.85
C ASN A 437 -17.72 1.78 7.55
N THR A 438 -16.93 2.09 6.53
CA THR A 438 -16.99 1.42 5.22
C THR A 438 -16.11 0.17 5.17
N LYS A 439 -14.86 0.24 5.63
CA LYS A 439 -13.87 -0.83 5.49
C LYS A 439 -13.81 -1.77 6.69
N PHE A 440 -14.07 -1.24 7.90
CA PHE A 440 -13.91 -1.97 9.16
C PHE A 440 -15.19 -2.04 10.00
N PRO A 441 -16.33 -2.55 9.48
CA PRO A 441 -17.49 -2.85 10.31
C PRO A 441 -17.14 -3.88 11.38
N LYS A 442 -17.89 -3.93 12.51
CA LYS A 442 -17.61 -4.84 13.65
C LYS A 442 -17.32 -6.30 13.23
N ALA A 443 -18.05 -6.82 12.25
CA ALA A 443 -17.85 -8.18 11.75
C ALA A 443 -16.45 -8.38 11.14
N THR A 444 -15.97 -7.41 10.36
CA THR A 444 -14.63 -7.44 9.75
C THR A 444 -13.54 -7.37 10.83
N ILE A 445 -13.71 -6.51 11.84
CA ILE A 445 -12.76 -6.41 12.96
C ILE A 445 -12.66 -7.75 13.69
N ILE A 446 -13.80 -8.37 14.03
CA ILE A 446 -13.86 -9.67 14.69
C ILE A 446 -13.17 -10.75 13.84
N GLN A 447 -13.37 -10.72 12.52
CA GLN A 447 -12.69 -11.66 11.61
C GLN A 447 -11.19 -11.47 11.64
N ILE A 448 -10.69 -10.24 11.51
CA ILE A 448 -9.25 -9.94 11.52
C ILE A 448 -8.62 -10.34 12.87
N LEU A 449 -9.27 -10.06 14.00
CA LEU A 449 -8.80 -10.48 15.33
C LEU A 449 -8.72 -12.02 15.45
N ASN A 450 -9.69 -12.77 14.91
CA ASN A 450 -9.64 -14.23 14.86
C ASN A 450 -8.51 -14.74 13.97
N ASP A 451 -8.25 -14.08 12.84
CA ASP A 451 -7.17 -14.45 11.93
C ASP A 451 -5.81 -14.21 12.58
N ILE A 452 -5.62 -13.07 13.28
CA ILE A 452 -4.42 -12.79 14.07
C ILE A 452 -4.23 -13.87 15.15
N LYS A 453 -5.27 -14.17 15.93
CA LYS A 453 -5.23 -15.25 16.94
C LYS A 453 -4.81 -16.57 16.30
N THR A 454 -5.40 -16.94 15.17
CA THR A 454 -5.09 -18.18 14.46
C THR A 454 -3.66 -18.21 13.94
N GLN A 455 -3.14 -17.09 13.42
CA GLN A 455 -1.77 -16.97 12.95
C GLN A 455 -0.75 -17.27 14.08
N TYR A 456 -0.98 -16.71 15.26
CA TYR A 456 -0.05 -16.83 16.40
C TYR A 456 -0.27 -18.11 17.25
N SER A 457 -1.38 -18.80 17.06
CA SER A 457 -1.67 -20.10 17.73
C SER A 457 -1.24 -21.32 16.91
N THR A 458 -0.84 -21.15 15.63
CA THR A 458 -0.44 -22.28 14.79
C THR A 458 1.08 -22.41 14.66
N ASN A 459 1.60 -23.63 14.63
CA ASN A 459 3.02 -23.91 14.40
C ASN A 459 3.34 -24.22 12.92
N ASN A 460 2.34 -24.19 12.02
CA ASN A 460 2.53 -24.48 10.60
C ASN A 460 2.99 -23.21 9.85
N SER A 461 4.26 -23.16 9.47
CA SER A 461 4.88 -21.99 8.82
C SER A 461 4.20 -21.60 7.49
N LYS A 462 3.68 -22.53 6.70
CA LYS A 462 2.93 -22.23 5.47
C LYS A 462 1.59 -21.56 5.79
N LYS A 463 0.91 -22.05 6.83
CA LYS A 463 -0.36 -21.49 7.29
C LYS A 463 -0.16 -20.09 7.88
N ILE A 464 0.89 -19.90 8.69
CA ILE A 464 1.29 -18.58 9.22
C ILE A 464 1.46 -17.56 8.09
N LYS A 465 2.27 -17.89 7.08
CA LYS A 465 2.52 -16.98 5.93
C LYS A 465 1.26 -16.69 5.12
N LYS A 466 0.36 -17.68 4.97
CA LYS A 466 -0.90 -17.51 4.26
C LYS A 466 -1.81 -16.54 5.00
N ILE A 467 -2.03 -16.76 6.30
CA ILE A 467 -2.91 -15.91 7.13
C ILE A 467 -2.34 -14.50 7.23
N ALA A 468 -1.02 -14.33 7.41
CA ALA A 468 -0.39 -13.01 7.41
C ALA A 468 -0.70 -12.22 6.13
N LYS A 469 -0.65 -12.86 4.95
CA LYS A 469 -1.02 -12.22 3.68
C LYS A 469 -2.52 -11.88 3.61
N GLU A 470 -3.38 -12.72 4.14
CA GLU A 470 -4.82 -12.47 4.19
C GLU A 470 -5.13 -11.26 5.08
N ILE A 471 -4.51 -11.17 6.26
CA ILE A 471 -4.62 -10.01 7.17
C ILE A 471 -4.10 -8.73 6.48
N GLN A 472 -2.90 -8.79 5.88
CA GLN A 472 -2.34 -7.65 5.15
C GLN A 472 -3.26 -7.20 4.01
N SER A 473 -3.80 -8.12 3.23
CA SER A 473 -4.72 -7.79 2.12
C SER A 473 -6.03 -7.17 2.61
N ALA A 474 -6.49 -7.55 3.82
CA ALA A 474 -7.72 -7.01 4.41
C ALA A 474 -7.53 -5.60 4.99
N VAL A 475 -6.34 -5.24 5.48
CA VAL A 475 -6.07 -3.98 6.16
C VAL A 475 -5.12 -3.10 5.34
N SER A 476 -3.82 -3.44 5.35
CA SER A 476 -2.78 -2.71 4.64
C SER A 476 -1.64 -3.66 4.26
N ASN A 477 -1.21 -3.60 3.01
CA ASN A 477 -0.05 -4.37 2.54
C ASN A 477 1.29 -3.75 3.01
N ASP A 478 1.27 -2.54 3.57
CA ASP A 478 2.46 -1.81 3.99
C ASP A 478 2.76 -1.96 5.48
N ALA A 479 1.86 -2.59 6.25
CA ALA A 479 2.03 -2.89 7.66
C ALA A 479 2.25 -4.39 7.92
N ASN A 480 3.01 -4.71 8.98
CA ASN A 480 3.13 -6.07 9.50
C ASN A 480 1.95 -6.41 10.42
N THR A 481 1.80 -7.70 10.82
CA THR A 481 0.69 -8.13 11.67
C THR A 481 0.66 -7.45 13.04
N PRO A 482 1.77 -7.23 13.77
CA PRO A 482 1.76 -6.46 15.01
C PRO A 482 1.18 -5.06 14.83
N THR A 483 1.68 -4.28 13.88
CA THR A 483 1.16 -2.93 13.58
C THR A 483 -0.34 -2.94 13.20
N ILE A 484 -0.76 -3.95 12.44
CA ILE A 484 -2.20 -4.14 12.12
C ILE A 484 -3.00 -4.46 13.40
N PHE A 485 -2.43 -5.21 14.34
CA PHE A 485 -3.09 -5.54 15.60
C PHE A 485 -3.33 -4.29 16.45
N GLU A 486 -2.33 -3.42 16.61
CA GLU A 486 -2.48 -2.12 17.26
C GLU A 486 -3.58 -1.28 16.60
N TYR A 487 -3.54 -1.15 15.27
CA TYR A 487 -4.51 -0.40 14.48
C TYR A 487 -5.95 -0.93 14.62
N ILE A 488 -6.15 -2.24 14.46
CA ILE A 488 -7.46 -2.88 14.58
C ILE A 488 -7.99 -2.80 16.03
N THR A 489 -7.08 -2.85 17.01
CA THR A 489 -7.44 -2.67 18.42
C THR A 489 -7.95 -1.24 18.69
N ALA A 490 -7.32 -0.22 18.13
CA ALA A 490 -7.82 1.15 18.25
C ALA A 490 -9.22 1.31 17.64
N ILE A 491 -9.47 0.70 16.49
CA ILE A 491 -10.80 0.71 15.85
C ILE A 491 -11.82 -0.10 16.68
N ALA A 492 -11.44 -1.25 17.22
CA ALA A 492 -12.28 -2.03 18.12
C ALA A 492 -12.71 -1.19 19.34
N TRP A 493 -11.74 -0.45 19.90
CA TRP A 493 -11.99 0.43 21.04
C TRP A 493 -12.89 1.62 20.70
N TYR A 494 -12.79 2.16 19.48
CA TYR A 494 -13.75 3.15 18.97
C TYR A 494 -15.20 2.64 18.99
N TYR A 495 -15.42 1.37 18.59
CA TYR A 495 -16.75 0.75 18.68
C TYR A 495 -17.19 0.46 20.12
N ILE A 496 -16.28 0.03 20.98
CA ILE A 496 -16.53 -0.20 22.41
C ILE A 496 -16.88 1.10 23.12
N SER A 497 -16.25 2.23 22.70
CA SER A 497 -16.55 3.59 23.19
C SER A 497 -17.71 4.24 22.46
N GLU A 498 -18.62 3.46 21.85
CA GLU A 498 -19.85 3.91 21.20
C GLU A 498 -19.63 4.99 20.13
N LYS A 499 -18.42 5.01 19.52
CA LYS A 499 -17.98 5.95 18.47
C LYS A 499 -17.77 7.41 18.97
N GLU A 500 -17.72 7.63 20.26
CA GLU A 500 -17.57 8.98 20.85
C GLU A 500 -16.12 9.46 20.93
N ILE A 501 -15.15 8.53 20.92
CA ILE A 501 -13.73 8.89 20.91
C ILE A 501 -13.23 9.28 19.52
N GLN A 502 -12.05 9.94 19.49
CA GLN A 502 -11.34 10.25 18.25
C GLN A 502 -10.22 9.21 18.04
N PRO A 503 -10.45 8.14 17.27
CA PRO A 503 -9.51 7.02 17.20
C PRO A 503 -8.17 7.41 16.59
N LEU A 504 -8.15 8.38 15.67
CA LEU A 504 -6.91 8.87 15.06
C LEU A 504 -5.97 9.48 16.10
N ASN A 505 -6.52 10.23 17.06
CA ASN A 505 -5.75 10.91 18.12
C ASN A 505 -5.29 9.95 19.22
N SER A 506 -5.77 8.71 19.22
CA SER A 506 -5.48 7.71 20.24
C SER A 506 -4.34 6.78 19.84
N MET A 507 -3.94 6.77 18.58
CA MET A 507 -2.94 5.85 18.02
C MET A 507 -1.57 6.51 17.92
N ASN A 508 -0.55 5.77 18.28
CA ASN A 508 0.85 6.12 18.05
C ASN A 508 1.39 5.36 16.82
N LEU A 509 0.70 5.49 15.69
CA LEU A 509 1.00 4.80 14.44
C LEU A 509 1.21 5.80 13.30
N THR A 510 2.11 5.48 12.38
CA THR A 510 2.17 6.16 11.10
C THR A 510 1.13 5.58 10.15
N LEU A 511 0.26 6.44 9.62
CA LEU A 511 -0.77 6.08 8.67
C LEU A 511 -0.43 6.62 7.28
N ASP A 512 -0.99 5.99 6.24
CA ASP A 512 -0.95 6.54 4.88
C ASP A 512 -2.08 7.58 4.67
N ALA A 513 -2.12 8.18 3.47
CA ALA A 513 -3.14 9.17 3.12
C ALA A 513 -4.58 8.60 3.08
N ASP A 514 -4.74 7.28 3.06
CA ASP A 514 -6.02 6.57 3.17
C ASP A 514 -6.32 6.13 4.62
N PHE A 515 -5.56 6.64 5.60
CA PHE A 515 -5.64 6.31 7.04
C PHE A 515 -5.37 4.83 7.35
N LEU A 516 -4.63 4.12 6.50
CA LEU A 516 -4.24 2.73 6.74
C LEU A 516 -2.85 2.67 7.38
N PRO A 517 -2.57 1.67 8.25
CA PRO A 517 -1.31 1.62 8.97
C PRO A 517 -0.13 1.32 8.04
N LYS A 518 1.01 2.01 8.26
CA LYS A 518 2.29 1.81 7.59
C LYS A 518 3.32 1.19 8.52
N THR A 519 3.69 1.89 9.59
CA THR A 519 4.67 1.46 10.57
C THR A 519 4.19 1.82 11.98
N HIS A 520 4.72 1.12 12.99
CA HIS A 520 4.57 1.57 14.38
C HIS A 520 5.47 2.79 14.62
N ALA A 521 5.11 3.56 15.62
CA ALA A 521 5.85 4.74 16.02
C ALA A 521 7.24 4.40 16.57
N THR A 522 8.06 5.43 16.70
CA THR A 522 9.33 5.37 17.42
C THR A 522 9.15 4.85 18.84
N GLY A 523 9.96 3.87 19.27
CA GLY A 523 9.85 3.23 20.57
C GLY A 523 9.94 4.21 21.74
N GLY A 524 9.37 3.81 22.89
CA GLY A 524 9.40 4.55 24.15
C GLY A 524 8.12 5.31 24.49
N GLN A 525 7.05 5.15 23.70
CA GLN A 525 5.72 5.66 24.01
C GLN A 525 4.70 4.52 24.01
N SER A 526 3.58 4.71 24.70
CA SER A 526 2.48 3.77 24.73
C SER A 526 1.83 3.61 23.35
N ASP A 527 1.37 2.41 23.01
CA ASP A 527 0.76 2.12 21.71
C ASP A 527 -0.52 2.93 21.47
N LEU A 528 -1.43 2.95 22.46
CA LEU A 528 -2.70 3.63 22.36
C LEU A 528 -3.00 4.40 23.66
N ILE A 529 -3.48 5.65 23.51
CA ILE A 529 -3.90 6.49 24.65
C ILE A 529 -5.27 7.10 24.36
N PHE A 530 -6.29 6.68 25.10
CA PHE A 530 -7.63 7.19 25.01
C PHE A 530 -7.92 8.20 26.12
N LYS A 531 -8.36 9.38 25.75
CA LYS A 531 -8.67 10.47 26.70
C LYS A 531 -10.18 10.59 26.85
N TYR A 532 -10.72 10.07 27.95
CA TYR A 532 -12.14 10.16 28.25
C TYR A 532 -12.42 11.46 29.02
N ARG A 533 -13.27 12.32 28.45
CA ARG A 533 -13.71 13.60 29.02
C ARG A 533 -15.21 13.68 28.88
N ASP A 534 -15.89 13.92 30.00
CA ASP A 534 -17.35 14.01 30.08
C ASP A 534 -18.10 12.83 29.41
N TYR A 535 -17.47 11.64 29.45
CA TYR A 535 -17.97 10.44 28.80
C TYR A 535 -18.93 9.70 29.73
N GLN A 536 -20.24 9.69 29.42
CA GLN A 536 -21.28 8.88 30.08
C GLN A 536 -21.24 8.90 31.62
N ASN A 537 -21.02 10.05 32.25
CA ASN A 537 -20.89 10.24 33.70
C ASN A 537 -19.73 9.45 34.36
N LEU A 538 -18.75 8.98 33.59
CA LEU A 538 -17.50 8.45 34.14
C LEU A 538 -16.58 9.61 34.57
N PRO A 539 -15.72 9.41 35.58
CA PRO A 539 -14.68 10.36 35.90
C PRO A 539 -13.79 10.66 34.69
N ASN A 540 -13.29 11.90 34.60
CA ASN A 540 -12.32 12.26 33.57
C ASN A 540 -11.00 11.52 33.81
N HIS A 541 -10.60 10.67 32.87
CA HIS A 541 -9.39 9.84 32.98
C HIS A 541 -8.71 9.63 31.63
N ASP A 542 -7.46 9.19 31.68
CA ASP A 542 -6.72 8.74 30.53
C ASP A 542 -6.52 7.20 30.62
N PHE A 543 -6.83 6.51 29.55
CA PHE A 543 -6.74 5.06 29.46
C PHE A 543 -5.66 4.66 28.46
N ILE A 544 -4.60 4.01 28.95
CA ILE A 544 -3.51 3.46 28.15
C ILE A 544 -3.87 2.04 27.74
N LEU A 545 -3.63 1.68 26.50
CA LEU A 545 -3.80 0.30 26.02
C LEU A 545 -2.54 -0.14 25.28
N GLU A 546 -1.76 -0.99 25.93
CA GLU A 546 -0.58 -1.62 25.36
C GLU A 546 -0.94 -2.92 24.67
N VAL A 547 -0.42 -3.12 23.46
CA VAL A 547 -0.87 -4.19 22.55
C VAL A 547 0.31 -5.00 22.06
N THR A 548 0.35 -6.31 22.30
CA THR A 548 1.47 -7.15 21.88
C THR A 548 1.06 -8.52 21.37
N LEU A 549 1.84 -9.04 20.45
CA LEU A 549 1.76 -10.45 20.00
C LEU A 549 2.91 -11.31 20.55
N ASN A 550 3.75 -10.75 21.42
CA ASN A 550 4.76 -11.50 22.14
C ASN A 550 4.12 -12.55 23.06
N LYS A 551 4.78 -13.67 23.25
CA LYS A 551 4.30 -14.78 24.10
C LYS A 551 5.41 -15.35 24.97
N ASP A 552 5.03 -16.06 26.01
CA ASP A 552 5.91 -16.80 26.88
C ASP A 552 7.09 -15.96 27.42
N THR A 553 8.32 -16.45 27.27
CA THR A 553 9.55 -15.76 27.74
C THR A 553 9.74 -14.39 27.07
N ASN A 554 9.38 -14.23 25.80
CA ASN A 554 9.50 -12.96 25.10
C ASN A 554 8.53 -11.92 25.67
N GLN A 555 7.30 -12.31 25.99
CA GLN A 555 6.35 -11.42 26.65
C GLN A 555 6.87 -10.93 28.01
N ARG A 556 7.41 -11.83 28.84
CA ARG A 556 8.02 -11.44 30.11
C ARG A 556 9.16 -10.44 29.97
N ARG A 557 10.07 -10.69 29.01
CA ARG A 557 11.26 -9.85 28.81
C ARG A 557 10.96 -8.51 28.16
N ALA A 558 10.03 -8.48 27.22
CA ALA A 558 9.78 -7.32 26.39
C ALA A 558 8.63 -6.43 26.89
N GLU A 559 7.76 -6.92 27.81
CA GLU A 559 6.53 -6.19 28.14
C GLU A 559 6.39 -5.83 29.63
N MET A 560 6.90 -6.65 30.55
CA MET A 560 6.66 -6.41 31.98
C MET A 560 7.17 -5.05 32.45
N GLU A 561 8.43 -4.73 32.14
CA GLU A 561 9.04 -3.43 32.50
C GLU A 561 8.48 -2.29 31.62
N PRO A 562 8.47 -2.38 30.27
CA PRO A 562 8.00 -1.29 29.44
C PRO A 562 6.56 -0.85 29.75
N VAL A 563 5.62 -1.77 29.92
CA VAL A 563 4.22 -1.42 30.24
C VAL A 563 4.12 -0.73 31.60
N SER A 564 4.84 -1.25 32.61
CA SER A 564 4.90 -0.61 33.95
C SER A 564 5.52 0.78 33.87
N ARG A 565 6.59 0.94 33.09
CA ARG A 565 7.28 2.22 32.85
C ARG A 565 6.40 3.22 32.15
N HIS A 566 5.74 2.84 31.04
CA HIS A 566 4.86 3.73 30.28
C HIS A 566 3.73 4.28 31.18
N LEU A 567 3.09 3.41 31.97
CA LEU A 567 2.05 3.86 32.90
C LEU A 567 2.62 4.78 33.98
N GLY A 568 3.73 4.39 34.64
CA GLY A 568 4.35 5.16 35.71
C GLY A 568 4.82 6.53 35.25
N GLU A 569 5.57 6.60 34.15
CA GLU A 569 6.01 7.88 33.57
C GLU A 569 4.85 8.76 33.12
N TYR A 570 3.79 8.17 32.54
CA TYR A 570 2.63 8.93 32.13
C TYR A 570 1.89 9.54 33.33
N LYS A 571 1.72 8.80 34.42
CA LYS A 571 1.12 9.31 35.67
C LYS A 571 1.93 10.46 36.26
N ILE A 572 3.27 10.31 36.33
CA ILE A 572 4.17 11.36 36.84
C ILE A 572 4.10 12.63 35.97
N LYS A 573 4.07 12.49 34.66
CA LYS A 573 3.91 13.63 33.72
C LYS A 573 2.52 14.28 33.77
N HIS A 574 1.51 13.58 34.31
CA HIS A 574 0.11 14.05 34.36
C HIS A 574 -0.50 13.89 35.76
N PRO A 575 0.08 14.47 36.82
CA PRO A 575 -0.28 14.18 38.23
C PRO A 575 -1.72 14.55 38.60
N LYS A 576 -2.40 15.38 37.83
CA LYS A 576 -3.78 15.79 38.07
C LYS A 576 -4.81 14.89 37.38
N ARG A 577 -4.37 13.81 36.74
CA ARG A 577 -5.24 12.92 35.97
C ARG A 577 -5.29 11.54 36.59
N GLU A 578 -6.48 10.96 36.59
CA GLU A 578 -6.62 9.53 36.80
C GLU A 578 -6.12 8.82 35.53
N VAL A 579 -5.22 7.87 35.70
CA VAL A 579 -4.62 7.10 34.59
C VAL A 579 -4.54 5.65 34.98
N PHE A 580 -4.96 4.77 34.08
CA PHE A 580 -4.73 3.33 34.20
C PHE A 580 -4.47 2.69 32.85
N CYS A 581 -4.01 1.43 32.89
CA CYS A 581 -3.58 0.71 31.71
C CYS A 581 -4.34 -0.60 31.53
N ALA A 582 -4.60 -1.01 30.31
CA ALA A 582 -4.83 -2.40 29.98
C ALA A 582 -3.70 -2.92 29.09
N PHE A 583 -3.42 -4.21 29.20
CA PHE A 583 -2.44 -4.92 28.41
C PHE A 583 -3.13 -6.00 27.57
N LEU A 584 -3.15 -5.85 26.27
CA LEU A 584 -3.84 -6.75 25.33
C LEU A 584 -2.87 -7.66 24.59
N THR A 585 -3.11 -8.97 24.66
CA THR A 585 -2.29 -9.95 23.96
C THR A 585 -3.14 -11.09 23.37
N HIS A 586 -2.54 -11.92 22.54
CA HIS A 586 -3.21 -13.15 22.04
C HIS A 586 -3.14 -14.31 23.04
N ASN A 587 -2.11 -14.37 23.87
CA ASN A 587 -1.89 -15.38 24.90
C ASN A 587 -1.16 -14.76 26.10
N LEU A 588 -1.77 -14.80 27.26
CA LEU A 588 -1.25 -14.18 28.47
C LEU A 588 -0.34 -15.15 29.24
N ASP A 589 0.94 -14.76 29.43
CA ASP A 589 1.87 -15.49 30.30
C ASP A 589 1.49 -15.30 31.76
N LYS A 590 1.52 -16.39 32.52
CA LYS A 590 1.09 -16.37 33.94
C LYS A 590 1.95 -15.47 34.84
N ASN A 591 3.25 -15.38 34.58
CA ASN A 591 4.13 -14.50 35.37
C ASN A 591 3.90 -13.03 34.98
N THR A 592 3.59 -12.74 33.73
CA THR A 592 3.22 -11.39 33.29
C THR A 592 1.91 -10.94 33.95
N GLU A 593 0.91 -11.84 34.02
CA GLU A 593 -0.36 -11.60 34.74
C GLU A 593 -0.11 -11.25 36.21
N ILE A 594 0.68 -12.09 36.90
CA ILE A 594 1.02 -11.88 38.31
C ILE A 594 1.78 -10.55 38.53
N HIS A 595 2.76 -10.27 37.67
CA HIS A 595 3.52 -9.03 37.71
C HIS A 595 2.61 -7.80 37.61
N PHE A 596 1.71 -7.76 36.63
CA PHE A 596 0.82 -6.62 36.46
C PHE A 596 -0.15 -6.44 37.62
N ARG A 597 -0.64 -7.53 38.23
CA ARG A 597 -1.44 -7.43 39.46
C ARG A 597 -0.65 -6.88 40.64
N GLN A 598 0.63 -7.21 40.75
CA GLN A 598 1.51 -6.72 41.83
C GLN A 598 1.82 -5.21 41.69
N GLN A 599 1.70 -4.63 40.50
CA GLN A 599 1.87 -3.18 40.29
C GLN A 599 0.88 -2.34 41.14
N LYS A 600 -0.23 -2.92 41.58
CA LYS A 600 -1.15 -2.26 42.54
C LYS A 600 -0.44 -1.76 43.80
N ILE A 601 0.56 -2.49 44.30
CA ILE A 601 1.28 -2.20 45.54
C ILE A 601 2.76 -1.86 45.31
N THR A 602 3.22 -1.87 44.08
CA THR A 602 4.60 -1.59 43.69
C THR A 602 4.66 -0.19 43.07
N PRO A 603 5.24 0.80 43.78
CA PRO A 603 5.36 2.14 43.23
C PRO A 603 6.41 2.17 42.10
N TYR A 604 6.21 3.06 41.12
CA TYR A 604 7.18 3.32 40.06
C TYR A 604 7.90 4.66 40.32
N TYR A 605 9.24 4.66 40.24
CA TYR A 605 10.06 5.85 40.45
C TYR A 605 10.65 6.36 39.14
N TYR A 606 10.52 7.67 38.90
CA TYR A 606 11.12 8.32 37.73
C TYR A 606 11.43 9.80 38.05
N GLN A 607 12.66 10.24 37.78
CA GLN A 607 13.12 11.62 37.91
C GLN A 607 12.79 12.31 39.25
N GLY A 608 12.88 11.60 40.34
CA GLY A 608 12.61 12.15 41.67
C GLY A 608 11.17 11.99 42.17
N GLU A 609 10.27 11.53 41.34
CA GLU A 609 8.84 11.40 41.62
C GLU A 609 8.39 9.93 41.67
N TRP A 610 7.28 9.67 42.36
CA TRP A 610 6.70 8.35 42.52
C TRP A 610 5.30 8.28 41.89
N ALA A 611 5.03 7.21 41.16
CA ALA A 611 3.67 6.83 40.75
C ALA A 611 3.23 5.62 41.59
N GLU A 612 2.15 5.78 42.32
CA GLU A 612 1.55 4.74 43.17
C GLU A 612 0.26 4.21 42.54
N GLU A 613 -0.26 3.10 43.09
CA GLU A 613 -1.55 2.49 42.65
C GLU A 613 -1.61 2.28 41.15
N ASN A 614 -0.61 1.58 40.59
CA ASN A 614 -0.50 1.36 39.17
C ASN A 614 -1.48 0.25 38.75
N MET A 615 -2.62 0.65 38.16
CA MET A 615 -3.64 -0.26 37.65
C MET A 615 -3.29 -0.73 36.24
N ILE A 616 -2.98 -2.03 36.10
CA ILE A 616 -2.75 -2.68 34.79
C ILE A 616 -3.69 -3.89 34.70
N ILE A 617 -4.57 -3.89 33.72
CA ILE A 617 -5.59 -4.95 33.49
C ILE A 617 -5.19 -5.78 32.26
N PRO A 618 -4.77 -7.06 32.44
CA PRO A 618 -4.48 -7.92 31.32
C PRO A 618 -5.75 -8.38 30.60
N LEU A 619 -5.72 -8.31 29.28
CA LEU A 619 -6.78 -8.76 28.38
C LEU A 619 -6.20 -9.70 27.31
N ILE A 620 -7.03 -10.59 26.79
CA ILE A 620 -6.73 -11.38 25.59
C ILE A 620 -7.66 -11.01 24.44
N ILE A 621 -7.27 -11.34 23.22
CA ILE A 621 -8.07 -11.07 22.01
C ILE A 621 -9.52 -11.55 22.18
N ASP A 622 -9.75 -12.69 22.82
CA ASP A 622 -11.10 -13.24 23.05
C ASP A 622 -11.98 -12.31 23.89
N ASN A 623 -11.41 -11.62 24.88
CA ASN A 623 -12.13 -10.65 25.70
C ASN A 623 -12.63 -9.46 24.86
N VAL A 624 -11.82 -8.98 23.93
CA VAL A 624 -12.20 -7.89 23.00
C VAL A 624 -13.26 -8.37 22.02
N ILE A 625 -13.10 -9.58 21.46
CA ILE A 625 -14.10 -10.19 20.58
C ILE A 625 -15.43 -10.36 21.31
N TYR A 626 -15.40 -10.85 22.56
CA TYR A 626 -16.60 -10.99 23.39
C TYR A 626 -17.28 -9.63 23.61
N ALA A 627 -16.52 -8.60 23.97
CA ALA A 627 -17.05 -7.25 24.15
C ALA A 627 -17.75 -6.71 22.89
N LEU A 628 -17.12 -6.87 21.71
CA LEU A 628 -17.70 -6.45 20.43
C LEU A 628 -18.97 -7.23 20.07
N ARG A 629 -18.99 -8.57 20.26
CA ARG A 629 -20.14 -9.43 19.95
C ARG A 629 -21.34 -9.16 20.85
N ASN A 630 -21.07 -8.89 22.13
CA ASN A 630 -22.11 -8.70 23.13
C ASN A 630 -22.42 -7.19 23.35
N ASN A 631 -21.94 -6.30 22.47
CA ASN A 631 -22.15 -4.86 22.54
C ASN A 631 -21.83 -4.29 23.93
N LYS A 632 -20.75 -4.80 24.58
CA LYS A 632 -20.26 -4.20 25.82
C LYS A 632 -19.70 -2.82 25.53
N THR A 633 -20.14 -1.83 26.30
CA THR A 633 -19.65 -0.45 26.18
C THR A 633 -18.39 -0.25 27.01
N TYR A 634 -17.66 0.83 26.76
CA TYR A 634 -16.52 1.18 27.58
C TYR A 634 -16.93 1.40 29.07
N SER A 635 -18.11 1.96 29.31
CA SER A 635 -18.64 2.08 30.70
C SER A 635 -18.81 0.74 31.40
N ASN A 636 -19.19 -0.32 30.67
CA ASN A 636 -19.26 -1.67 31.24
C ASN A 636 -17.87 -2.20 31.56
N LEU A 637 -16.90 -1.96 30.66
CA LEU A 637 -15.51 -2.41 30.89
C LEU A 637 -14.83 -1.60 32.00
N TYR A 638 -15.05 -0.30 32.06
CA TYR A 638 -14.52 0.56 33.13
C TYR A 638 -14.93 0.05 34.50
N LYS A 639 -16.23 -0.21 34.72
CA LYS A 639 -16.74 -0.77 35.97
C LYS A 639 -16.10 -2.11 36.31
N LEU A 640 -16.04 -3.01 35.32
CA LEU A 640 -15.39 -4.31 35.48
C LEU A 640 -13.91 -4.18 35.85
N PHE A 641 -13.20 -3.26 35.25
CA PHE A 641 -11.77 -3.03 35.52
C PHE A 641 -11.57 -2.48 36.93
N GLN A 642 -12.42 -1.56 37.36
CA GLN A 642 -12.39 -1.01 38.74
C GLN A 642 -12.73 -2.09 39.78
N GLU A 643 -13.75 -2.92 39.51
CA GLU A 643 -14.10 -4.06 40.38
C GLU A 643 -12.93 -5.05 40.47
N ALA A 644 -12.33 -5.41 39.34
CA ALA A 644 -11.20 -6.33 39.29
C ALA A 644 -9.97 -5.76 40.02
N TYR A 645 -9.69 -4.47 39.85
CA TYR A 645 -8.57 -3.80 40.55
C TYR A 645 -8.75 -3.80 42.06
N ASN A 646 -9.98 -3.57 42.54
CA ASN A 646 -10.29 -3.50 43.96
C ASN A 646 -10.57 -4.89 44.59
N SER A 647 -10.71 -5.94 43.79
CA SER A 647 -10.96 -7.28 44.28
C SER A 647 -9.80 -7.80 45.20
N GLU A 648 -10.18 -8.60 46.18
CA GLU A 648 -9.26 -9.33 47.07
C GLU A 648 -9.03 -10.80 46.63
N THR A 649 -9.51 -11.14 45.40
CA THR A 649 -9.30 -12.48 44.85
C THR A 649 -7.83 -12.85 44.81
N PRO A 650 -7.45 -14.06 45.26
CA PRO A 650 -6.05 -14.50 45.27
C PRO A 650 -5.35 -14.36 43.94
N LEU A 651 -4.09 -13.93 43.93
CA LEU A 651 -3.26 -13.69 42.74
C LEU A 651 -3.35 -14.80 41.67
N ARG A 652 -3.39 -16.09 42.10
CA ARG A 652 -3.42 -17.23 41.15
C ARG A 652 -4.71 -17.34 40.35
N GLU A 653 -5.81 -16.81 40.90
CA GLU A 653 -7.16 -16.94 40.34
C GLU A 653 -7.72 -15.62 39.82
N TRP A 654 -7.10 -14.50 40.22
CA TRP A 654 -7.59 -13.16 40.03
C TRP A 654 -8.00 -12.86 38.58
N TRP A 655 -7.10 -13.05 37.63
CA TRP A 655 -7.37 -12.74 36.24
C TRP A 655 -8.52 -13.61 35.69
N ASN A 656 -8.47 -14.91 36.00
CA ASN A 656 -9.48 -15.83 35.49
C ASN A 656 -10.88 -15.55 36.06
N ILE A 657 -10.99 -15.18 37.33
CA ILE A 657 -12.29 -14.92 37.99
C ILE A 657 -12.79 -13.53 37.64
N GLU A 658 -11.92 -12.53 37.82
CA GLU A 658 -12.34 -11.13 37.75
C GLU A 658 -12.41 -10.57 36.31
N ILE A 659 -11.65 -11.13 35.39
CA ILE A 659 -11.56 -10.63 34.01
C ILE A 659 -12.04 -11.69 33.01
N ASN A 660 -11.33 -12.81 32.89
CA ASN A 660 -11.52 -13.74 31.79
C ASN A 660 -12.92 -14.37 31.77
N LYS A 661 -13.42 -14.89 32.89
CA LYS A 661 -14.78 -15.47 32.98
C LYS A 661 -15.91 -14.46 32.77
N LYS A 662 -15.66 -13.17 33.09
CA LYS A 662 -16.66 -12.10 32.91
C LYS A 662 -16.71 -11.57 31.47
N LEU A 663 -15.64 -11.87 30.69
CA LEU A 663 -15.47 -11.46 29.29
C LEU A 663 -15.26 -12.67 28.33
N SER A 664 -15.84 -13.82 28.64
CA SER A 664 -15.74 -15.03 27.81
C SER A 664 -17.12 -15.62 27.47
#